data_0dd57327d9f4dd38716067acaee82cf2
#
_entry.id   0dd57327d9f4dd38716067acaee82cf2
#
_cell.length_a   1.000
_cell.length_b   1.000
_cell.length_c   1.000
_cell.angle_alpha   90.00
_cell.angle_beta   90.00
_cell.angle_gamma   90.00
#
_symmetry.space_group_name_H-M   'P 1'
#
loop_
_entity.id
_entity.type
_entity.pdbx_description
1 polymer ?
#
loop_
_entity_poly.entity_id
_entity_poly.type
_entity_poly.pdbx_seq_one_letter_code
_entity_poly.pdbx_strand_id
1 'polypeptide(L)'
;MKTKLILLLCFLCLFATAQNVHILPTPQQVKTSEGQFVWDENVVLTYDASDAEISQIVTIFRQDLDQISGKKVQFSRGIIKGKHFIELIKTDHLGVSENEDQAYRLTINRNFVRMEATTNTGLFYATQSLKQLFRHAFLTDKNQIAIPCMAITDWPNFKIRAWQDDISRGPIVSMDYLKRLIPQMAECKLNAFSLYTEHTFKTQCHPDIAPIDAFTAEEIKELEEFCRPYHIQVIGNQQCFGHFEEILCNPFYSHLADTKWNLNPAKEETYKFLEDHLREVARAYKSPYFNINCDETESLGQGLAKTYVDSVGAEKVYYQHINRVNRMLRPFRKRVMMWGDIADQHPEILANLDDDIFLIAWSYVDKNDFDDFLKPYKESGRSFFVAPGVSLSERVWPKHYEFRKNITNLCRDGYRNGAIGVINTCWDDFGESLINSALYGLALGAEMSWNPLKDAGDEMASRQLDENFSAHSLGCLATEPLHSLNHVSDLSKFDEIGKFTALTAPMVPFYPALVDSSFEQRSIDALTELALASKQLTERKKAVKRNADVFDNALYAVHRMKWCAERNIARCQLYRTLNDPSEENIAESKETILNLKTSLHDLKKEYVKVWDIESRPYWLDVNLKKYDDIARDLQQLEYLPFIETTTDEKGHTAIALKTVFNDKEIRYTIDGKEVTHYDSIYQSPIVLERPCLVKAACFNEVGEPTCAERYFCYHKAMGRLKQLNSPAGNYRPEYSGGGDNALVDGTLGGDDYRDGHWQGFYGMDADIEIDLGKWTKVNALNIGFLVNAHDWILRPNEVAVYTSTDGKLYRIHKTFTLSTEVERKGNFVFREKYETPNLSTRYLRIVAKNPGLIPEGLPGAGYDSWIFMDEIIVE
;
A
#
# COMPACT_ATOMS: atom_id res chain seq x y z
N MET A 1 23.63 43.85 -45.69
CA MET A 1 23.12 42.46 -45.85
C MET A 1 24.14 41.37 -45.51
N LYS A 2 25.45 41.56 -45.77
CA LYS A 2 26.47 40.50 -45.46
C LYS A 2 26.75 40.31 -43.98
N THR A 3 26.60 41.29 -43.13
CA THR A 3 26.87 41.21 -41.69
C THR A 3 25.75 40.55 -40.87
N LYS A 4 24.51 40.53 -41.37
CA LYS A 4 23.38 39.84 -40.72
C LYS A 4 23.38 38.33 -41.03
N LEU A 5 24.02 37.89 -42.10
CA LEU A 5 24.10 36.48 -42.50
C LEU A 5 25.18 35.74 -41.70
N ILE A 6 26.24 36.43 -41.25
CA ILE A 6 27.28 35.81 -40.38
C ILE A 6 26.82 35.63 -38.96
N LEU A 7 25.96 36.50 -38.42
CA LEU A 7 25.37 36.33 -37.10
C LEU A 7 24.30 35.21 -37.06
N LEU A 8 23.61 34.92 -38.18
CA LEU A 8 22.65 33.82 -38.28
C LEU A 8 23.34 32.45 -38.42
N LEU A 9 24.53 32.39 -39.01
CA LEU A 9 25.35 31.17 -39.10
C LEU A 9 26.06 30.86 -37.77
N CYS A 10 26.40 31.86 -36.93
CA CYS A 10 26.95 31.60 -35.60
C CYS A 10 25.91 31.18 -34.57
N PHE A 11 24.60 31.46 -34.80
CA PHE A 11 23.53 31.00 -33.90
C PHE A 11 23.04 29.56 -34.27
N LEU A 12 23.39 29.05 -35.44
CA LEU A 12 23.04 27.68 -35.87
C LEU A 12 24.07 26.61 -35.43
N CYS A 13 25.18 27.00 -34.81
CA CYS A 13 26.20 26.04 -34.32
C CYS A 13 26.16 25.78 -32.81
N LEU A 14 25.11 26.22 -32.09
CA LEU A 14 25.00 26.02 -30.61
C LEU A 14 23.86 25.07 -30.16
N PHE A 15 23.23 24.39 -31.09
CA PHE A 15 22.48 23.18 -30.76
C PHE A 15 23.37 21.97 -30.91
N ALA A 16 24.42 21.83 -30.09
CA ALA A 16 24.91 20.51 -29.74
C ALA A 16 23.74 19.81 -29.03
N THR A 17 23.01 18.96 -29.75
CA THR A 17 22.09 18.02 -29.11
C THR A 17 22.91 17.29 -28.06
N ALA A 18 22.59 17.53 -26.78
CA ALA A 18 23.15 16.75 -25.70
C ALA A 18 22.79 15.29 -26.01
N GLN A 19 23.81 14.51 -26.39
CA GLN A 19 23.61 13.12 -26.75
C GLN A 19 23.20 12.42 -25.46
N ASN A 20 21.98 11.85 -25.41
CA ASN A 20 21.49 11.12 -24.23
C ASN A 20 22.50 10.04 -23.85
N VAL A 21 22.93 10.04 -22.60
CA VAL A 21 23.82 9.01 -22.08
C VAL A 21 22.98 7.97 -21.36
N HIS A 22 22.99 6.75 -21.88
CA HIS A 22 22.19 5.63 -21.37
C HIS A 22 22.88 4.97 -20.18
N ILE A 23 22.85 5.65 -19.02
CA ILE A 23 23.36 5.18 -17.73
C ILE A 23 22.33 5.50 -16.64
N LEU A 24 22.04 4.53 -15.79
CA LEU A 24 21.17 4.61 -14.63
C LEU A 24 21.97 4.21 -13.36
N PRO A 25 22.10 5.09 -12.36
CA PRO A 25 21.69 6.49 -12.30
C PRO A 25 22.43 7.37 -13.29
N THR A 26 21.76 8.47 -13.68
CA THR A 26 22.33 9.44 -14.61
C THR A 26 23.58 10.10 -14.01
N PRO A 27 24.72 10.11 -14.72
CA PRO A 27 25.96 10.71 -14.21
C PRO A 27 25.87 12.21 -13.98
N GLN A 28 26.63 12.73 -13.00
CA GLN A 28 26.71 14.16 -12.67
C GLN A 28 27.26 15.01 -13.82
N GLN A 29 28.34 14.55 -14.46
CA GLN A 29 29.01 15.30 -15.53
C GLN A 29 29.34 14.39 -16.70
N VAL A 30 28.93 14.79 -17.91
CA VAL A 30 29.24 14.09 -19.14
C VAL A 30 29.71 15.09 -20.19
N LYS A 31 30.82 14.77 -20.84
CA LYS A 31 31.34 15.49 -22.03
C LYS A 31 31.47 14.50 -23.17
N THR A 32 30.65 14.63 -24.19
CA THR A 32 30.73 13.80 -25.39
C THR A 32 31.82 14.33 -26.34
N SER A 33 32.39 13.42 -27.12
CA SER A 33 33.39 13.75 -28.17
C SER A 33 33.16 12.91 -29.41
N GLU A 34 33.76 13.31 -30.55
CA GLU A 34 33.55 12.60 -31.78
C GLU A 34 34.27 11.23 -31.82
N GLY A 35 33.57 10.25 -32.35
CA GLY A 35 34.11 8.90 -32.55
C GLY A 35 33.46 7.87 -31.63
N GLN A 36 33.91 6.64 -31.78
CA GLN A 36 33.39 5.50 -30.99
C GLN A 36 34.55 4.57 -30.64
N PHE A 37 34.47 3.95 -29.44
CA PHE A 37 35.26 2.80 -29.08
C PHE A 37 34.55 1.55 -29.56
N VAL A 38 35.22 0.83 -30.47
CA VAL A 38 34.69 -0.45 -31.02
C VAL A 38 35.23 -1.59 -30.18
N TRP A 39 34.27 -2.34 -29.56
CA TRP A 39 34.62 -3.52 -28.78
C TRP A 39 34.78 -4.72 -29.69
N ASP A 40 35.99 -5.21 -29.80
CA ASP A 40 36.35 -6.40 -30.61
C ASP A 40 37.04 -7.47 -29.72
N GLU A 41 37.38 -8.61 -30.34
CA GLU A 41 38.08 -9.72 -29.68
C GLU A 41 39.52 -9.39 -29.26
N ASN A 42 40.05 -8.21 -29.68
CA ASN A 42 41.42 -7.78 -29.38
C ASN A 42 41.49 -6.78 -28.21
N VAL A 43 40.37 -6.52 -27.52
CA VAL A 43 40.35 -5.63 -26.34
C VAL A 43 41.16 -6.25 -25.21
N VAL A 44 42.13 -5.48 -24.68
CA VAL A 44 42.99 -5.89 -23.58
C VAL A 44 42.54 -5.20 -22.32
N LEU A 45 42.45 -5.95 -21.20
CA LEU A 45 42.15 -5.38 -19.90
C LEU A 45 43.41 -5.27 -19.03
N THR A 46 43.67 -4.08 -18.48
CA THR A 46 44.81 -3.78 -17.60
C THR A 46 44.30 -3.34 -16.24
N TYR A 47 44.81 -3.94 -15.17
CA TYR A 47 44.47 -3.61 -13.77
C TYR A 47 45.59 -4.12 -12.84
N ASP A 48 45.63 -3.63 -11.61
CA ASP A 48 46.51 -4.15 -10.58
C ASP A 48 45.99 -5.50 -10.06
N ALA A 49 46.57 -6.58 -10.59
CA ALA A 49 46.21 -7.93 -10.21
C ALA A 49 46.72 -8.35 -8.80
N SER A 50 47.54 -7.54 -8.14
CA SER A 50 47.93 -7.75 -6.76
C SER A 50 46.84 -7.35 -5.77
N ASP A 51 45.89 -6.47 -6.17
CA ASP A 51 44.68 -6.13 -5.40
C ASP A 51 43.61 -7.19 -5.66
N ALA A 52 43.33 -7.98 -4.62
CA ALA A 52 42.34 -9.08 -4.72
C ALA A 52 40.91 -8.57 -4.95
N GLU A 53 40.57 -7.38 -4.45
CA GLU A 53 39.24 -6.77 -4.61
C GLU A 53 39.08 -6.27 -6.04
N ILE A 54 40.08 -5.60 -6.64
CA ILE A 54 40.06 -5.23 -8.06
C ILE A 54 39.93 -6.50 -8.93
N SER A 55 40.64 -7.57 -8.61
CA SER A 55 40.53 -8.83 -9.34
C SER A 55 39.12 -9.44 -9.26
N GLN A 56 38.42 -9.26 -8.14
CA GLN A 56 37.02 -9.67 -7.97
C GLN A 56 36.08 -8.79 -8.80
N ILE A 57 36.25 -7.46 -8.76
CA ILE A 57 35.51 -6.50 -9.60
C ILE A 57 35.62 -6.86 -11.08
N VAL A 58 36.82 -7.12 -11.55
CA VAL A 58 37.08 -7.53 -12.95
C VAL A 58 36.41 -8.86 -13.29
N THR A 59 36.40 -9.79 -12.35
CA THR A 59 35.74 -11.10 -12.55
C THR A 59 34.23 -10.93 -12.73
N ILE A 60 33.57 -10.13 -11.88
CA ILE A 60 32.15 -9.83 -11.98
C ILE A 60 31.85 -9.09 -13.28
N PHE A 61 32.63 -8.04 -13.59
CA PHE A 61 32.46 -7.26 -14.79
C PHE A 61 32.54 -8.14 -16.07
N ARG A 62 33.50 -9.06 -16.12
CA ARG A 62 33.64 -10.03 -17.22
C ARG A 62 32.43 -10.94 -17.33
N GLN A 63 31.96 -11.51 -16.20
CA GLN A 63 30.77 -12.38 -16.17
C GLN A 63 29.53 -11.64 -16.69
N ASP A 64 29.34 -10.39 -16.27
CA ASP A 64 28.26 -9.53 -16.74
C ASP A 64 28.30 -9.32 -18.26
N LEU A 65 29.48 -9.02 -18.81
CA LEU A 65 29.66 -8.82 -20.27
C LEU A 65 29.43 -10.14 -21.06
N ASP A 66 29.91 -11.26 -20.54
CA ASP A 66 29.66 -12.59 -21.11
C ASP A 66 28.14 -12.88 -21.15
N GLN A 67 27.43 -12.56 -20.07
CA GLN A 67 25.98 -12.75 -19.99
C GLN A 67 25.22 -11.83 -20.96
N ILE A 68 25.61 -10.57 -21.10
CA ILE A 68 24.98 -9.61 -22.01
C ILE A 68 25.16 -10.03 -23.46
N SER A 69 26.39 -10.39 -23.86
CA SER A 69 26.72 -10.71 -25.27
C SER A 69 26.39 -12.14 -25.68
N GLY A 70 26.16 -13.05 -24.72
CA GLY A 70 26.03 -14.49 -24.96
C GLY A 70 27.33 -15.15 -25.44
N LYS A 71 28.47 -14.45 -25.37
CA LYS A 71 29.79 -14.90 -25.85
C LYS A 71 30.82 -14.65 -24.73
N LYS A 72 31.87 -15.50 -24.66
CA LYS A 72 33.00 -15.25 -23.74
C LYS A 72 33.77 -14.03 -24.24
N VAL A 73 33.75 -12.99 -23.42
CA VAL A 73 34.56 -11.78 -23.66
C VAL A 73 36.00 -12.10 -23.24
N GLN A 74 36.91 -12.01 -24.19
CA GLN A 74 38.34 -12.32 -23.95
C GLN A 74 39.07 -11.07 -23.49
N PHE A 75 39.77 -11.19 -22.36
CA PHE A 75 40.71 -10.19 -21.88
C PHE A 75 42.12 -10.79 -21.82
N SER A 76 43.12 -10.10 -22.35
CA SER A 76 44.52 -10.45 -22.13
C SER A 76 45.15 -9.54 -21.08
N ARG A 77 46.00 -10.07 -20.20
CA ARG A 77 46.70 -9.28 -19.20
C ARG A 77 47.83 -8.46 -19.83
N GLY A 78 47.87 -7.16 -19.53
CA GLY A 78 48.94 -6.25 -19.91
C GLY A 78 48.71 -5.45 -21.22
N ILE A 79 49.36 -4.29 -21.31
CA ILE A 79 49.24 -3.40 -22.50
C ILE A 79 49.96 -4.02 -23.66
N ILE A 80 49.28 -4.25 -24.77
CA ILE A 80 49.86 -4.66 -26.03
C ILE A 80 49.89 -3.48 -26.97
N LYS A 81 51.08 -3.07 -27.41
CA LYS A 81 51.27 -1.91 -28.32
C LYS A 81 50.41 -2.05 -29.60
N GLY A 82 49.55 -1.05 -29.83
CA GLY A 82 48.70 -0.99 -31.03
C GLY A 82 47.33 -1.69 -30.91
N LYS A 83 46.92 -2.18 -29.69
CA LYS A 83 45.60 -2.74 -29.45
C LYS A 83 44.74 -1.81 -28.58
N HIS A 84 43.44 -1.97 -28.70
CA HIS A 84 42.48 -1.28 -27.83
C HIS A 84 42.60 -1.84 -26.40
N PHE A 85 42.51 -1.00 -25.40
CA PHE A 85 42.59 -1.44 -24.01
C PHE A 85 41.56 -0.78 -23.09
N ILE A 86 41.25 -1.50 -22.03
CA ILE A 86 40.44 -1.01 -20.90
C ILE A 86 41.36 -1.03 -19.67
N GLU A 87 41.38 0.06 -18.94
CA GLU A 87 42.30 0.26 -17.82
C GLU A 87 41.55 0.67 -16.57
N LEU A 88 41.82 -0.02 -15.45
CA LEU A 88 41.35 0.35 -14.10
C LEU A 88 42.52 0.87 -13.29
N ILE A 89 42.44 2.13 -12.82
CA ILE A 89 43.55 2.81 -12.12
C ILE A 89 43.02 3.42 -10.82
N LYS A 90 43.71 3.20 -9.72
CA LYS A 90 43.56 4.01 -8.53
C LYS A 90 44.36 5.32 -8.64
N THR A 91 43.72 6.41 -8.24
CA THR A 91 44.32 7.76 -8.21
C THR A 91 44.17 8.37 -6.82
N ASP A 92 45.01 9.31 -6.46
CA ASP A 92 44.94 9.96 -5.16
C ASP A 92 43.73 10.89 -5.05
N HIS A 93 43.36 11.56 -6.12
CA HIS A 93 42.24 12.53 -6.17
C HIS A 93 41.54 12.53 -7.54
N LEU A 94 40.22 12.77 -7.51
CA LEU A 94 39.40 13.01 -8.70
C LEU A 94 39.01 14.49 -8.83
N GLY A 95 39.10 15.26 -7.74
CA GLY A 95 38.74 16.69 -7.70
C GLY A 95 37.22 16.90 -7.60
N VAL A 96 36.50 15.98 -7.00
CA VAL A 96 35.08 16.12 -6.64
C VAL A 96 34.97 16.52 -5.18
N SER A 97 33.92 17.29 -4.84
CA SER A 97 33.77 17.87 -3.49
C SER A 97 32.99 16.97 -2.52
N GLU A 98 32.27 15.99 -3.03
CA GLU A 98 31.37 15.16 -2.24
C GLU A 98 31.61 13.68 -2.50
N ASN A 99 31.58 12.88 -1.44
CA ASN A 99 31.68 11.40 -1.49
C ASN A 99 32.74 10.89 -2.49
N GLU A 100 33.94 11.52 -2.50
CA GLU A 100 35.03 11.19 -3.41
C GLU A 100 35.45 9.71 -3.30
N ASP A 101 35.23 9.10 -2.14
CA ASP A 101 35.43 7.66 -1.87
C ASP A 101 34.50 6.75 -2.71
N GLN A 102 33.45 7.31 -3.28
CA GLN A 102 32.51 6.61 -4.16
C GLN A 102 32.50 7.13 -5.60
N ALA A 103 33.28 8.16 -5.86
CA ALA A 103 33.38 8.81 -7.16
C ALA A 103 34.25 8.04 -8.15
N TYR A 104 34.01 8.29 -9.43
CA TYR A 104 34.85 7.74 -10.49
C TYR A 104 34.94 8.71 -11.68
N ARG A 105 35.99 8.52 -12.51
CA ARG A 105 36.10 9.09 -13.83
C ARG A 105 36.13 7.96 -14.86
N LEU A 106 35.31 8.05 -15.92
CA LEU A 106 35.31 7.13 -17.03
C LEU A 106 35.61 7.89 -18.32
N THR A 107 36.76 7.62 -18.94
CA THR A 107 37.18 8.22 -20.20
C THR A 107 37.15 7.19 -21.31
N ILE A 108 36.34 7.43 -22.35
CA ILE A 108 36.18 6.57 -23.52
C ILE A 108 36.66 7.33 -24.76
N ASN A 109 37.68 6.84 -25.44
CA ASN A 109 38.11 7.33 -26.72
C ASN A 109 38.23 6.20 -27.73
N ARG A 110 38.60 6.48 -28.95
CA ARG A 110 38.67 5.47 -30.03
C ARG A 110 39.60 4.29 -29.75
N ASN A 111 40.59 4.47 -28.87
CA ASN A 111 41.67 3.49 -28.67
C ASN A 111 41.64 2.87 -27.28
N PHE A 112 41.04 3.52 -26.27
CA PHE A 112 40.99 3.03 -24.92
C PHE A 112 39.74 3.47 -24.14
N VAL A 113 39.47 2.71 -23.09
CA VAL A 113 38.56 3.04 -22.01
C VAL A 113 39.39 3.08 -20.72
N ARG A 114 39.35 4.18 -19.96
CA ARG A 114 40.04 4.33 -18.69
C ARG A 114 39.02 4.60 -17.58
N MET A 115 39.12 3.83 -16.51
CA MET A 115 38.32 3.98 -15.28
C MET A 115 39.29 4.37 -14.16
N GLU A 116 39.04 5.53 -13.55
CA GLU A 116 39.85 6.10 -12.48
C GLU A 116 38.98 6.33 -11.25
N ALA A 117 39.47 5.94 -10.06
CA ALA A 117 38.79 6.21 -8.78
C ALA A 117 39.80 6.24 -7.63
N THR A 118 39.42 6.83 -6.49
CA THR A 118 40.27 6.85 -5.30
C THR A 118 40.16 5.54 -4.50
N THR A 119 39.08 4.78 -4.70
CA THR A 119 38.78 3.53 -3.98
C THR A 119 38.34 2.41 -4.94
N ASN A 120 38.29 1.19 -4.42
CA ASN A 120 37.72 0.03 -5.14
C ASN A 120 36.21 0.19 -5.40
N THR A 121 35.48 0.87 -4.48
CA THR A 121 34.05 1.16 -4.66
C THR A 121 33.81 2.07 -5.86
N GLY A 122 34.59 3.14 -6.02
CA GLY A 122 34.50 4.01 -7.21
C GLY A 122 34.85 3.27 -8.49
N LEU A 123 35.89 2.38 -8.49
CA LEU A 123 36.20 1.54 -9.65
C LEU A 123 35.05 0.56 -9.96
N PHE A 124 34.42 -0.02 -8.95
CA PHE A 124 33.24 -0.86 -9.16
C PHE A 124 32.10 -0.09 -9.84
N TYR A 125 31.78 1.13 -9.38
CA TYR A 125 30.73 1.94 -10.02
C TYR A 125 31.08 2.36 -11.46
N ALA A 126 32.37 2.61 -11.75
CA ALA A 126 32.82 2.83 -13.12
C ALA A 126 32.54 1.61 -14.03
N THR A 127 32.77 0.38 -13.51
CA THR A 127 32.45 -0.85 -14.27
C THR A 127 30.95 -1.00 -14.50
N GLN A 128 30.10 -0.62 -13.53
CA GLN A 128 28.64 -0.67 -13.71
C GLN A 128 28.17 0.30 -14.83
N SER A 129 28.73 1.50 -14.87
CA SER A 129 28.45 2.46 -15.95
C SER A 129 28.92 1.98 -17.32
N LEU A 130 30.14 1.41 -17.41
CA LEU A 130 30.65 0.84 -18.66
C LEU A 130 29.83 -0.38 -19.11
N LYS A 131 29.39 -1.23 -18.17
CA LYS A 131 28.48 -2.36 -18.45
C LYS A 131 27.15 -1.91 -19.06
N GLN A 132 26.58 -0.83 -18.55
CA GLN A 132 25.33 -0.29 -19.08
C GLN A 132 25.52 0.26 -20.50
N LEU A 133 26.59 1.02 -20.75
CA LEU A 133 26.93 1.50 -22.09
C LEU A 133 27.17 0.33 -23.06
N PHE A 134 27.85 -0.72 -22.62
CA PHE A 134 28.06 -1.94 -23.41
C PHE A 134 26.74 -2.62 -23.75
N ARG A 135 25.83 -2.75 -22.75
CA ARG A 135 24.51 -3.35 -22.97
C ARG A 135 23.69 -2.53 -23.97
N HIS A 136 23.66 -1.23 -23.83
CA HIS A 136 22.95 -0.35 -24.76
C HIS A 136 23.50 -0.49 -26.17
N ALA A 137 24.82 -0.47 -26.35
CA ALA A 137 25.47 -0.68 -27.63
C ALA A 137 25.14 -2.07 -28.22
N PHE A 138 25.16 -3.14 -27.41
CA PHE A 138 24.80 -4.50 -27.85
C PHE A 138 23.32 -4.61 -28.25
N LEU A 139 22.42 -3.95 -27.52
CA LEU A 139 20.99 -3.93 -27.89
C LEU A 139 20.75 -3.15 -29.20
N THR A 140 21.57 -2.14 -29.47
CA THR A 140 21.49 -1.32 -30.69
C THR A 140 22.00 -2.10 -31.92
N ASP A 141 23.18 -2.74 -31.81
CA ASP A 141 23.76 -3.60 -32.86
C ASP A 141 24.51 -4.77 -32.24
N LYS A 142 23.98 -5.98 -32.39
CA LYS A 142 24.57 -7.22 -31.86
C LYS A 142 25.85 -7.64 -32.58
N ASN A 143 26.08 -7.14 -33.84
CA ASN A 143 27.22 -7.50 -34.64
C ASN A 143 28.43 -6.59 -34.38
N GLN A 144 28.19 -5.33 -34.01
CA GLN A 144 29.24 -4.34 -33.72
C GLN A 144 28.93 -3.53 -32.50
N ILE A 145 29.59 -3.86 -31.39
CA ILE A 145 29.42 -3.13 -30.12
C ILE A 145 30.29 -1.88 -30.18
N ALA A 146 29.66 -0.73 -30.42
CA ALA A 146 30.33 0.56 -30.57
C ALA A 146 29.83 1.55 -29.51
N ILE A 147 30.70 1.96 -28.58
CA ILE A 147 30.40 2.87 -27.50
C ILE A 147 30.86 4.29 -27.88
N PRO A 148 30.03 5.33 -27.83
CA PRO A 148 30.43 6.70 -28.13
C PRO A 148 31.58 7.19 -27.24
N CYS A 149 32.51 7.99 -27.85
CA CYS A 149 33.60 8.63 -27.11
C CYS A 149 33.04 9.70 -26.15
N MET A 150 33.43 9.63 -24.88
CA MET A 150 32.97 10.55 -23.85
C MET A 150 33.90 10.56 -22.64
N ALA A 151 33.80 11.61 -21.84
CA ALA A 151 34.39 11.66 -20.50
C ALA A 151 33.29 11.90 -19.47
N ILE A 152 33.20 11.03 -18.48
CA ILE A 152 32.27 11.08 -17.37
C ILE A 152 33.07 11.33 -16.11
N THR A 153 32.62 12.29 -15.26
CA THR A 153 33.04 12.41 -13.87
C THR A 153 31.78 12.32 -13.02
N ASP A 154 31.72 11.34 -12.13
CA ASP A 154 30.47 10.96 -11.48
C ASP A 154 30.67 10.62 -10.00
N TRP A 155 29.71 11.00 -9.17
CA TRP A 155 29.70 10.78 -7.73
C TRP A 155 28.28 10.83 -7.17
N PRO A 156 27.97 10.11 -6.07
CA PRO A 156 26.65 10.22 -5.45
C PRO A 156 26.56 11.47 -4.55
N ASN A 157 25.40 12.12 -4.51
CA ASN A 157 25.14 13.15 -3.52
C ASN A 157 24.83 12.57 -2.12
N PHE A 158 24.10 11.46 -2.04
CA PHE A 158 23.90 10.76 -0.77
C PHE A 158 24.95 9.67 -0.54
N LYS A 159 25.52 9.65 0.68
CA LYS A 159 26.54 8.66 1.05
C LYS A 159 25.98 7.25 1.17
N ILE A 160 24.78 7.10 1.75
CA ILE A 160 24.06 5.83 1.92
C ILE A 160 22.81 5.86 1.06
N ARG A 161 22.64 4.81 0.26
CA ARG A 161 21.53 4.65 -0.68
C ARG A 161 20.96 3.25 -0.52
N ALA A 162 19.94 3.14 0.34
CA ALA A 162 19.39 1.87 0.75
C ALA A 162 18.07 1.55 0.06
N TRP A 163 17.83 0.26 -0.14
CA TRP A 163 16.53 -0.33 -0.35
C TRP A 163 16.13 -1.11 0.89
N GLN A 164 14.88 -0.95 1.35
CA GLN A 164 14.30 -1.72 2.44
C GLN A 164 13.08 -2.49 1.97
N ASP A 165 13.01 -3.76 2.32
CA ASP A 165 11.90 -4.67 2.08
C ASP A 165 11.27 -5.10 3.39
N ASP A 166 9.94 -5.17 3.43
CA ASP A 166 9.17 -5.61 4.59
C ASP A 166 8.96 -7.14 4.54
N ILE A 167 9.47 -7.84 5.51
CA ILE A 167 9.32 -9.30 5.63
C ILE A 167 8.54 -9.72 6.89
N SER A 168 7.92 -8.76 7.58
CA SER A 168 7.24 -9.05 8.86
C SER A 168 5.73 -9.11 8.76
N ARG A 169 5.13 -8.47 7.76
CA ARG A 169 3.67 -8.41 7.65
C ARG A 169 3.08 -9.31 6.57
N GLY A 170 3.90 -10.25 6.04
CA GLY A 170 3.45 -11.20 5.02
C GLY A 170 4.59 -11.99 4.39
N PRO A 171 4.88 -11.79 3.08
CA PRO A 171 5.88 -12.56 2.37
C PRO A 171 7.28 -12.40 2.97
N ILE A 172 7.97 -13.51 3.15
CA ILE A 172 9.41 -13.52 3.43
C ILE A 172 10.11 -13.78 2.10
N VAL A 173 10.87 -12.79 1.62
CA VAL A 173 11.61 -12.90 0.37
C VAL A 173 12.60 -14.07 0.41
N SER A 174 12.70 -14.83 -0.70
CA SER A 174 13.58 -15.98 -0.79
C SER A 174 15.05 -15.56 -1.02
N MET A 175 16.00 -16.39 -0.56
CA MET A 175 17.43 -16.16 -0.80
C MET A 175 17.76 -16.17 -2.30
N ASP A 176 17.10 -17.01 -3.07
CA ASP A 176 17.30 -17.10 -4.53
C ASP A 176 16.87 -15.81 -5.22
N TYR A 177 15.75 -15.22 -4.79
CA TYR A 177 15.31 -13.94 -5.30
C TYR A 177 16.28 -12.81 -4.90
N LEU A 178 16.73 -12.77 -3.63
CA LEU A 178 17.73 -11.78 -3.20
C LEU A 178 19.02 -11.86 -4.02
N LYS A 179 19.50 -13.06 -4.33
CA LYS A 179 20.68 -13.24 -5.21
C LYS A 179 20.45 -12.75 -6.65
N ARG A 180 19.19 -12.62 -7.10
CA ARG A 180 18.83 -11.97 -8.38
C ARG A 180 18.70 -10.45 -8.23
N LEU A 181 18.19 -9.95 -7.10
CA LEU A 181 17.93 -8.53 -6.85
C LEU A 181 19.22 -7.75 -6.56
N ILE A 182 20.12 -8.28 -5.72
CA ILE A 182 21.35 -7.61 -5.29
C ILE A 182 22.25 -7.16 -6.47
N PRO A 183 22.52 -7.96 -7.50
CA PRO A 183 23.26 -7.49 -8.68
C PRO A 183 22.56 -6.33 -9.42
N GLN A 184 21.24 -6.27 -9.42
CA GLN A 184 20.48 -5.19 -10.06
C GLN A 184 20.56 -3.90 -9.22
N MET A 185 20.47 -4.01 -7.89
CA MET A 185 20.72 -2.90 -6.97
C MET A 185 22.12 -2.32 -7.17
N ALA A 186 23.13 -3.18 -7.26
CA ALA A 186 24.52 -2.80 -7.50
C ALA A 186 24.69 -2.11 -8.86
N GLU A 187 24.03 -2.59 -9.91
CA GLU A 187 24.01 -1.96 -11.24
C GLU A 187 23.45 -0.55 -11.19
N CYS A 188 22.44 -0.32 -10.34
CA CYS A 188 21.88 1.00 -10.04
C CYS A 188 22.68 1.77 -8.98
N LYS A 189 23.87 1.30 -8.59
CA LYS A 189 24.78 1.93 -7.61
C LYS A 189 24.17 2.16 -6.22
N LEU A 190 23.13 1.38 -5.82
CA LEU A 190 22.69 1.28 -4.43
C LEU A 190 23.80 0.58 -3.61
N ASN A 191 23.99 1.00 -2.34
CA ASN A 191 25.08 0.51 -1.50
C ASN A 191 24.64 -0.03 -0.14
N ALA A 192 23.32 -0.11 0.08
CA ALA A 192 22.78 -0.67 1.31
C ALA A 192 21.45 -1.39 1.04
N PHE A 193 21.17 -2.40 1.85
CA PHE A 193 19.95 -3.19 1.85
C PHE A 193 19.49 -3.43 3.28
N SER A 194 18.19 -3.43 3.55
CA SER A 194 17.59 -3.72 4.84
C SER A 194 16.37 -4.60 4.70
N LEU A 195 16.21 -5.56 5.62
CA LEU A 195 14.98 -6.34 5.80
C LEU A 195 14.29 -5.82 7.06
N TYR A 196 13.09 -5.29 6.93
CA TYR A 196 12.30 -4.87 8.09
C TYR A 196 11.80 -6.11 8.84
N THR A 197 12.14 -6.18 10.13
CA THR A 197 11.98 -7.40 10.93
C THR A 197 11.29 -7.14 12.26
N GLU A 198 10.24 -7.88 12.55
CA GLU A 198 9.64 -8.05 13.86
C GLU A 198 9.96 -9.46 14.39
N HIS A 199 9.24 -10.48 13.91
CA HIS A 199 9.33 -11.89 14.35
C HIS A 199 10.03 -12.80 13.34
N THR A 200 10.40 -12.30 12.18
CA THR A 200 10.91 -13.08 11.04
C THR A 200 12.42 -13.33 11.06
N PHE A 201 13.04 -13.23 12.24
CA PHE A 201 14.42 -13.65 12.49
C PHE A 201 14.48 -14.71 13.59
N LYS A 202 15.14 -15.84 13.32
CA LYS A 202 15.29 -16.95 14.28
C LYS A 202 16.39 -16.65 15.29
N THR A 203 16.04 -16.58 16.57
CA THR A 203 16.98 -16.55 17.69
C THR A 203 16.93 -17.85 18.47
N GLN A 204 18.06 -18.21 19.09
CA GLN A 204 18.14 -19.40 19.96
C GLN A 204 17.51 -19.13 21.33
N CYS A 205 17.60 -17.90 21.81
CA CYS A 205 17.04 -17.50 23.10
C CYS A 205 15.51 -17.46 23.11
N HIS A 206 14.86 -17.21 21.95
CA HIS A 206 13.41 -17.11 21.79
C HIS A 206 12.93 -17.88 20.55
N PRO A 207 13.07 -19.24 20.52
CA PRO A 207 12.79 -20.04 19.33
C PRO A 207 11.31 -20.07 18.93
N ASP A 208 10.40 -19.75 19.84
CA ASP A 208 8.94 -19.83 19.64
C ASP A 208 8.35 -18.57 18.96
N ILE A 209 9.17 -17.53 18.72
CA ILE A 209 8.74 -16.31 18.06
C ILE A 209 8.69 -16.51 16.55
N ALA A 210 9.76 -17.04 15.98
CA ALA A 210 9.96 -17.02 14.55
C ALA A 210 9.26 -18.17 13.83
N PRO A 211 8.60 -17.90 12.67
CA PRO A 211 8.08 -18.95 11.81
C PRO A 211 9.20 -19.83 11.23
N ILE A 212 8.81 -21.00 10.69
CA ILE A 212 9.78 -21.95 10.14
C ILE A 212 10.61 -21.36 9.00
N ASP A 213 10.06 -20.44 8.25
CA ASP A 213 10.69 -19.79 7.08
C ASP A 213 11.42 -18.48 7.43
N ALA A 214 11.51 -18.11 8.71
CA ALA A 214 12.24 -16.91 9.14
C ALA A 214 13.75 -17.01 8.84
N PHE A 215 14.39 -15.86 8.64
CA PHE A 215 15.85 -15.81 8.42
C PHE A 215 16.64 -16.30 9.64
N THR A 216 17.69 -17.04 9.38
CA THR A 216 18.69 -17.45 10.38
C THR A 216 19.92 -16.55 10.35
N ALA A 217 20.71 -16.57 11.42
CA ALA A 217 21.99 -15.85 11.46
C ALA A 217 22.97 -16.32 10.36
N GLU A 218 22.93 -17.61 10.01
CA GLU A 218 23.73 -18.20 8.93
C GLU A 218 23.30 -17.66 7.57
N GLU A 219 22.00 -17.53 7.30
CA GLU A 219 21.48 -16.96 6.05
C GLU A 219 21.80 -15.47 5.93
N ILE A 220 21.71 -14.70 7.02
CA ILE A 220 22.14 -13.28 7.00
C ILE A 220 23.63 -13.18 6.69
N LYS A 221 24.46 -14.06 7.27
CA LYS A 221 25.89 -14.10 6.96
C LYS A 221 26.13 -14.47 5.49
N GLU A 222 25.40 -15.45 4.95
CA GLU A 222 25.45 -15.80 3.52
C GLU A 222 25.07 -14.62 2.64
N LEU A 223 24.00 -13.90 2.97
CA LEU A 223 23.56 -12.71 2.27
C LEU A 223 24.63 -11.62 2.29
N GLU A 224 25.22 -11.32 3.43
CA GLU A 224 26.32 -10.34 3.55
C GLU A 224 27.56 -10.72 2.74
N GLU A 225 27.93 -12.01 2.76
CA GLU A 225 29.04 -12.53 1.96
C GLU A 225 28.76 -12.42 0.46
N PHE A 226 27.50 -12.63 0.05
CA PHE A 226 27.05 -12.42 -1.32
C PHE A 226 27.02 -10.95 -1.71
N CYS A 227 26.56 -10.04 -0.83
CA CYS A 227 26.47 -8.60 -1.07
C CYS A 227 27.85 -7.92 -1.15
N ARG A 228 28.84 -8.41 -0.42
CA ARG A 228 30.16 -7.78 -0.28
C ARG A 228 30.85 -7.46 -1.61
N PRO A 229 30.95 -8.36 -2.60
CA PRO A 229 31.61 -8.07 -3.88
C PRO A 229 30.82 -7.09 -4.76
N TYR A 230 29.56 -6.82 -4.40
CA TYR A 230 28.70 -5.80 -5.02
C TYR A 230 28.74 -4.45 -4.30
N HIS A 231 29.61 -4.31 -3.28
CA HIS A 231 29.73 -3.10 -2.45
C HIS A 231 28.42 -2.68 -1.77
N ILE A 232 27.57 -3.66 -1.42
CA ILE A 232 26.31 -3.46 -0.70
C ILE A 232 26.48 -3.98 0.73
N GLN A 233 26.16 -3.11 1.72
CA GLN A 233 26.06 -3.51 3.11
C GLN A 233 24.64 -3.93 3.47
N VAL A 234 24.46 -4.89 4.36
CA VAL A 234 23.15 -5.26 4.90
C VAL A 234 22.97 -4.58 6.25
N ILE A 235 22.07 -3.58 6.29
CA ILE A 235 21.73 -2.84 7.51
C ILE A 235 20.90 -3.75 8.41
N GLY A 236 21.31 -3.92 9.68
CA GLY A 236 20.54 -4.67 10.65
C GLY A 236 19.23 -3.95 10.98
N ASN A 237 18.18 -4.72 11.23
CA ASN A 237 16.86 -4.20 11.50
C ASN A 237 16.13 -5.12 12.50
N GLN A 238 15.51 -4.52 13.51
CA GLN A 238 14.67 -5.22 14.48
C GLN A 238 13.72 -4.23 15.14
N GLN A 239 12.42 -4.51 15.10
CA GLN A 239 11.43 -3.75 15.84
C GLN A 239 11.68 -3.87 17.35
N CYS A 240 11.63 -2.74 18.07
CA CYS A 240 12.00 -2.70 19.49
C CYS A 240 10.95 -2.03 20.39
N PHE A 241 9.84 -1.51 19.89
CA PHE A 241 8.82 -0.86 20.72
C PHE A 241 7.38 -1.03 20.20
N GLY A 242 6.99 -0.36 19.09
CA GLY A 242 5.71 -0.59 18.40
C GLY A 242 5.75 -1.81 17.50
N HIS A 243 4.66 -2.11 16.77
CA HIS A 243 4.59 -3.21 15.80
C HIS A 243 5.07 -4.56 16.34
N PHE A 244 4.59 -4.94 17.51
CA PHE A 244 4.94 -6.19 18.20
C PHE A 244 3.81 -7.22 18.19
N GLU A 245 2.83 -7.07 17.28
CA GLU A 245 1.61 -7.88 17.30
C GLU A 245 1.90 -9.37 17.18
N GLU A 246 2.78 -9.76 16.26
CA GLU A 246 3.07 -11.17 16.01
C GLU A 246 3.81 -11.84 17.18
N ILE A 247 4.65 -11.07 17.87
CA ILE A 247 5.32 -11.55 19.09
C ILE A 247 4.35 -11.55 20.27
N LEU A 248 3.57 -10.47 20.45
CA LEU A 248 2.70 -10.31 21.61
C LEU A 248 1.42 -11.16 21.55
N CYS A 249 0.97 -11.58 20.37
CA CYS A 249 -0.13 -12.54 20.24
C CYS A 249 0.26 -13.96 20.74
N ASN A 250 1.56 -14.26 20.82
CA ASN A 250 2.04 -15.52 21.38
C ASN A 250 1.85 -15.53 22.91
N PRO A 251 1.12 -16.51 23.50
CA PRO A 251 0.82 -16.56 24.92
C PRO A 251 2.07 -16.51 25.83
N PHE A 252 3.22 -16.98 25.37
CA PHE A 252 4.46 -16.93 26.14
C PHE A 252 5.05 -15.51 26.28
N TYR A 253 4.70 -14.61 25.37
CA TYR A 253 5.22 -13.23 25.31
C TYR A 253 4.14 -12.16 25.56
N SER A 254 2.87 -12.53 25.58
CA SER A 254 1.74 -11.60 25.83
C SER A 254 1.88 -10.80 27.13
N HIS A 255 2.60 -11.35 28.12
CA HIS A 255 2.89 -10.65 29.39
C HIS A 255 3.82 -9.43 29.21
N LEU A 256 4.53 -9.29 28.09
CA LEU A 256 5.40 -8.15 27.79
C LEU A 256 4.62 -6.96 27.20
N ALA A 257 3.32 -7.13 26.92
CA ALA A 257 2.50 -6.12 26.29
C ALA A 257 2.17 -4.95 27.22
N ASP A 258 2.19 -3.73 26.67
CA ASP A 258 1.38 -2.61 27.16
C ASP A 258 -0.01 -2.71 26.50
N THR A 259 -0.05 -2.66 25.18
CA THR A 259 -1.21 -2.94 24.32
C THR A 259 -0.92 -4.15 23.46
N LYS A 260 -1.85 -4.57 22.59
CA LYS A 260 -1.56 -5.61 21.58
C LYS A 260 -0.47 -5.18 20.58
N TRP A 261 -0.16 -3.90 20.53
CA TRP A 261 0.76 -3.25 19.56
C TRP A 261 2.12 -2.92 20.17
N ASN A 262 2.14 -2.44 21.42
CA ASN A 262 3.33 -1.92 22.07
C ASN A 262 3.86 -2.83 23.16
N LEU A 263 5.19 -2.93 23.26
CA LEU A 263 5.87 -3.47 24.44
C LEU A 263 5.59 -2.58 25.68
N ASN A 264 5.64 -3.19 26.87
CA ASN A 264 5.44 -2.50 28.14
C ASN A 264 6.78 -1.98 28.71
N PRO A 265 7.06 -0.67 28.65
CA PRO A 265 8.33 -0.11 29.11
C PRO A 265 8.45 0.00 30.63
N ALA A 266 7.37 -0.30 31.37
CA ALA A 266 7.40 -0.33 32.84
C ALA A 266 7.96 -1.65 33.41
N LYS A 267 8.15 -2.69 32.55
CA LYS A 267 8.58 -4.03 32.97
C LYS A 267 10.04 -4.29 32.67
N GLU A 268 10.79 -4.76 33.64
CA GLU A 268 12.18 -5.20 33.42
C GLU A 268 12.28 -6.44 32.53
N GLU A 269 11.25 -7.29 32.51
CA GLU A 269 11.15 -8.45 31.63
C GLU A 269 11.18 -8.05 30.15
N THR A 270 10.56 -6.93 29.79
CA THR A 270 10.62 -6.36 28.43
C THR A 270 12.07 -6.09 28.01
N TYR A 271 12.85 -5.49 28.87
CA TYR A 271 14.25 -5.17 28.58
C TYR A 271 15.16 -6.38 28.61
N LYS A 272 14.87 -7.36 29.45
CA LYS A 272 15.58 -8.65 29.43
C LYS A 272 15.34 -9.38 28.12
N PHE A 273 14.09 -9.41 27.67
CA PHE A 273 13.72 -9.96 26.38
C PHE A 273 14.47 -9.25 25.24
N LEU A 274 14.42 -7.92 25.21
CA LEU A 274 15.11 -7.13 24.17
C LEU A 274 16.63 -7.33 24.21
N GLU A 275 17.26 -7.40 25.40
CA GLU A 275 18.70 -7.62 25.52
C GLU A 275 19.11 -8.98 24.96
N ASP A 276 18.37 -10.04 25.31
CA ASP A 276 18.66 -11.40 24.86
C ASP A 276 18.45 -11.50 23.35
N HIS A 277 17.32 -11.00 22.83
CA HIS A 277 17.00 -11.04 21.41
C HIS A 277 17.99 -10.21 20.57
N LEU A 278 18.19 -8.93 20.93
CA LEU A 278 19.09 -8.03 20.20
C LEU A 278 20.55 -8.48 20.23
N ARG A 279 20.97 -9.22 21.25
CA ARG A 279 22.31 -9.80 21.31
C ARG A 279 22.57 -10.75 20.15
N GLU A 280 21.60 -11.57 19.78
CA GLU A 280 21.74 -12.51 18.67
C GLU A 280 21.56 -11.79 17.32
N VAL A 281 20.51 -10.97 17.18
CA VAL A 281 20.23 -10.25 15.94
C VAL A 281 21.40 -9.32 15.57
N ALA A 282 21.88 -8.49 16.52
CA ALA A 282 22.96 -7.53 16.24
C ALA A 282 24.28 -8.21 15.84
N ARG A 283 24.55 -9.42 16.32
CA ARG A 283 25.77 -10.20 15.94
C ARG A 283 25.68 -10.77 14.53
N ALA A 284 24.50 -11.02 14.02
CA ALA A 284 24.31 -11.56 12.67
C ALA A 284 24.71 -10.56 11.59
N TYR A 285 24.57 -9.26 11.87
CA TYR A 285 24.86 -8.19 10.90
C TYR A 285 26.25 -7.56 11.11
N LYS A 286 27.02 -7.38 10.03
CA LYS A 286 28.34 -6.72 10.05
C LYS A 286 28.23 -5.20 9.89
N SER A 287 27.18 -4.70 9.21
CA SER A 287 26.98 -3.25 9.05
C SER A 287 27.07 -2.53 10.39
N PRO A 288 27.70 -1.36 10.46
CA PRO A 288 27.65 -0.52 11.65
C PRO A 288 26.29 0.09 11.89
N TYR A 289 25.43 0.18 10.90
CA TYR A 289 24.08 0.71 11.03
C TYR A 289 23.10 -0.37 11.47
N PHE A 290 22.21 -0.01 12.40
CA PHE A 290 21.18 -0.90 12.92
C PHE A 290 19.90 -0.11 13.20
N ASN A 291 18.81 -0.40 12.47
CA ASN A 291 17.51 0.23 12.69
C ASN A 291 16.74 -0.50 13.79
N ILE A 292 16.39 0.23 14.86
CA ILE A 292 15.55 -0.26 15.95
C ILE A 292 14.06 0.03 15.72
N ASN A 293 13.72 0.70 14.64
CA ASN A 293 12.38 1.13 14.24
C ASN A 293 11.71 2.03 15.28
N CYS A 294 10.85 1.51 16.18
CA CYS A 294 10.20 2.24 17.28
C CYS A 294 9.20 3.30 16.84
N ASP A 295 8.60 3.13 15.66
CA ASP A 295 7.56 3.95 15.06
C ASP A 295 6.17 3.64 15.61
N GLU A 296 5.23 4.54 15.33
CA GLU A 296 3.78 4.38 15.55
C GLU A 296 3.39 3.87 16.95
N THR A 297 3.95 4.50 17.99
CA THR A 297 3.71 4.11 19.39
C THR A 297 2.60 4.93 20.08
N GLU A 298 1.64 5.48 19.33
CA GLU A 298 0.56 6.35 19.84
C GLU A 298 -0.32 5.68 20.88
N SER A 299 -0.37 4.34 20.89
CA SER A 299 -1.11 3.59 21.94
C SER A 299 -0.33 3.39 23.24
N LEU A 300 0.87 3.98 23.39
CA LEU A 300 1.70 3.91 24.59
C LEU A 300 0.95 4.44 25.82
N GLY A 301 0.85 3.63 26.87
CA GLY A 301 0.14 3.98 28.09
C GLY A 301 -1.39 3.91 28.00
N GLN A 302 -1.92 3.31 26.92
CA GLN A 302 -3.37 3.05 26.84
C GLN A 302 -3.75 1.66 27.40
N GLY A 303 -2.76 0.84 27.72
CA GLY A 303 -2.93 -0.52 28.22
C GLY A 303 -2.37 -0.73 29.63
N LEU A 304 -1.57 -1.79 29.81
CA LEU A 304 -1.05 -2.21 31.11
C LEU A 304 0.03 -1.27 31.69
N ALA A 305 0.67 -0.44 30.85
CA ALA A 305 1.64 0.57 31.29
C ALA A 305 0.98 1.90 31.71
N LYS A 306 -0.33 2.05 31.61
CA LYS A 306 -1.05 3.33 31.83
C LYS A 306 -0.62 4.08 33.10
N THR A 307 -0.65 3.43 34.25
CA THR A 307 -0.29 4.07 35.51
C THR A 307 1.17 4.59 35.52
N TYR A 308 2.08 3.85 34.91
CA TYR A 308 3.47 4.26 34.81
C TYR A 308 3.62 5.45 33.86
N VAL A 309 3.04 5.37 32.68
CA VAL A 309 3.10 6.43 31.67
C VAL A 309 2.43 7.71 32.17
N ASP A 310 1.27 7.62 32.82
CA ASP A 310 0.60 8.78 33.43
C ASP A 310 1.47 9.46 34.52
N SER A 311 2.28 8.68 35.26
CA SER A 311 3.14 9.21 36.33
C SER A 311 4.45 9.83 35.83
N VAL A 312 4.99 9.37 34.71
CA VAL A 312 6.31 9.74 34.18
C VAL A 312 6.21 10.75 33.03
N GLY A 313 5.14 10.66 32.23
CA GLY A 313 4.93 11.36 30.94
C GLY A 313 5.35 10.49 29.75
N ALA A 314 4.49 10.43 28.70
CA ALA A 314 4.67 9.55 27.56
C ALA A 314 5.98 9.85 26.82
N GLU A 315 6.29 11.11 26.55
CA GLU A 315 7.50 11.56 25.86
C GLU A 315 8.76 11.12 26.62
N LYS A 316 8.73 11.23 27.95
CA LYS A 316 9.85 10.82 28.79
C LYS A 316 10.04 9.31 28.80
N VAL A 317 8.95 8.56 28.88
CA VAL A 317 8.97 7.10 28.79
C VAL A 317 9.54 6.68 27.43
N TYR A 318 9.10 7.33 26.34
CA TYR A 318 9.55 7.05 24.99
C TYR A 318 11.07 7.23 24.86
N TYR A 319 11.62 8.44 25.12
CA TYR A 319 13.06 8.64 24.93
C TYR A 319 13.93 7.81 25.89
N GLN A 320 13.44 7.53 27.11
CA GLN A 320 14.15 6.65 28.03
C GLN A 320 14.25 5.22 27.51
N HIS A 321 13.16 4.72 26.90
CA HIS A 321 13.15 3.42 26.25
C HIS A 321 14.17 3.38 25.10
N ILE A 322 14.12 4.33 24.18
CA ILE A 322 15.03 4.43 23.04
C ILE A 322 16.50 4.47 23.50
N ASN A 323 16.82 5.34 24.44
CA ASN A 323 18.20 5.44 24.97
C ASN A 323 18.64 4.15 25.65
N ARG A 324 17.71 3.39 26.28
CA ARG A 324 18.03 2.10 26.90
C ARG A 324 18.33 1.05 25.83
N VAL A 325 17.55 0.98 24.75
CA VAL A 325 17.80 0.09 23.62
C VAL A 325 19.12 0.44 22.92
N ASN A 326 19.38 1.74 22.69
CA ASN A 326 20.65 2.19 22.12
C ASN A 326 21.86 1.68 22.94
N ARG A 327 21.78 1.76 24.27
CA ARG A 327 22.86 1.27 25.15
C ARG A 327 23.08 -0.25 25.06
N MET A 328 22.02 -1.05 24.80
CA MET A 328 22.14 -2.49 24.58
C MET A 328 22.93 -2.84 23.30
N LEU A 329 22.87 -1.96 22.29
CA LEU A 329 23.53 -2.17 21.00
C LEU A 329 24.97 -1.65 20.91
N ARG A 330 25.39 -0.75 21.83
CA ARG A 330 26.76 -0.21 21.89
C ARG A 330 27.87 -1.28 22.00
N PRO A 331 27.71 -2.39 22.79
CA PRO A 331 28.72 -3.44 22.85
C PRO A 331 28.99 -4.12 21.50
N PHE A 332 28.02 -4.09 20.60
CA PHE A 332 28.12 -4.64 19.24
C PHE A 332 28.61 -3.59 18.21
N ARG A 333 29.01 -2.40 18.67
CA ARG A 333 29.49 -1.28 17.85
C ARG A 333 28.46 -0.84 16.80
N LYS A 334 27.17 -0.95 17.12
CA LYS A 334 26.09 -0.49 16.25
C LYS A 334 25.83 1.00 16.42
N ARG A 335 25.55 1.67 15.32
CA ARG A 335 25.04 3.04 15.22
C ARG A 335 23.54 2.93 15.01
N VAL A 336 22.80 3.27 16.04
CA VAL A 336 21.34 3.08 16.05
C VAL A 336 20.66 4.07 15.11
N MET A 337 19.74 3.57 14.34
CA MET A 337 18.78 4.34 13.52
C MET A 337 17.37 4.09 14.07
N MET A 338 16.49 5.09 13.97
CA MET A 338 15.08 4.95 14.34
C MET A 338 14.18 5.79 13.44
N TRP A 339 12.93 5.37 13.25
CA TRP A 339 11.91 6.18 12.58
C TRP A 339 11.60 7.42 13.42
N GLY A 340 11.32 8.52 12.76
CA GLY A 340 11.27 9.84 13.40
C GLY A 340 9.88 10.41 13.66
N ASP A 341 8.81 9.69 13.34
CA ASP A 341 7.41 10.15 13.43
C ASP A 341 7.02 10.66 14.82
N ILE A 342 7.36 9.93 15.89
CA ILE A 342 7.07 10.37 17.27
C ILE A 342 7.88 11.63 17.63
N ALA A 343 9.12 11.71 17.18
CA ALA A 343 9.96 12.86 17.42
C ALA A 343 9.55 14.08 16.57
N ASP A 344 8.93 13.87 15.41
CA ASP A 344 8.35 14.91 14.58
C ASP A 344 7.10 15.53 15.22
N GLN A 345 6.24 14.69 15.82
CA GLN A 345 5.08 15.13 16.59
C GLN A 345 5.46 15.80 17.93
N HIS A 346 6.58 15.37 18.53
CA HIS A 346 7.09 15.79 19.83
C HIS A 346 8.56 16.21 19.76
N PRO A 347 8.90 17.39 19.16
CA PRO A 347 10.29 17.81 18.94
C PRO A 347 11.14 17.89 20.21
N GLU A 348 10.54 18.07 21.39
CA GLU A 348 11.20 18.07 22.68
C GLU A 348 11.89 16.73 23.02
N ILE A 349 11.44 15.62 22.43
CA ILE A 349 12.07 14.30 22.56
C ILE A 349 13.48 14.34 22.00
N LEU A 350 13.68 15.03 20.87
CA LEU A 350 14.97 15.10 20.19
C LEU A 350 16.11 15.60 21.09
N ALA A 351 15.83 16.55 21.98
CA ALA A 351 16.84 17.08 22.91
C ALA A 351 17.26 16.06 23.99
N ASN A 352 16.50 14.99 24.18
CA ASN A 352 16.70 14.01 25.26
C ASN A 352 17.18 12.65 24.74
N LEU A 353 17.23 12.44 23.43
CA LEU A 353 17.82 11.22 22.85
C LEU A 353 19.35 11.25 22.96
N ASP A 354 19.99 10.08 23.07
CA ASP A 354 21.45 9.93 22.98
C ASP A 354 21.95 10.52 21.63
N ASP A 355 23.07 11.29 21.63
CA ASP A 355 23.53 12.06 20.46
C ASP A 355 23.99 11.20 19.27
N ASP A 356 24.28 9.91 19.51
CA ASP A 356 24.75 8.98 18.50
C ASP A 356 23.63 8.28 17.71
N ILE A 357 22.35 8.60 17.98
CA ILE A 357 21.18 8.06 17.29
C ILE A 357 20.93 8.84 16.01
N PHE A 358 20.73 8.09 14.90
CA PHE A 358 20.34 8.61 13.60
C PHE A 358 18.81 8.59 13.47
N LEU A 359 18.24 9.67 12.97
CA LEU A 359 16.79 9.75 12.69
C LEU A 359 16.50 9.37 11.24
N ILE A 360 15.31 8.81 11.00
CA ILE A 360 14.80 8.51 9.67
C ILE A 360 13.49 9.26 9.48
N ALA A 361 13.52 10.33 8.67
CA ALA A 361 12.35 11.11 8.30
C ALA A 361 11.61 10.40 7.17
N TRP A 362 10.46 9.80 7.47
CA TRP A 362 9.67 9.05 6.49
C TRP A 362 8.37 9.76 6.12
N SER A 363 8.02 9.71 4.85
CA SER A 363 6.74 10.20 4.35
C SER A 363 6.43 9.57 3.00
N TYR A 364 5.20 9.11 2.79
CA TYR A 364 4.77 8.41 1.56
C TYR A 364 3.76 9.22 0.74
N VAL A 365 3.46 10.46 1.18
CA VAL A 365 2.53 11.35 0.47
C VAL A 365 3.20 12.03 -0.73
N ASP A 366 2.42 12.35 -1.77
CA ASP A 366 2.87 12.95 -3.02
C ASP A 366 2.96 14.49 -2.97
N LYS A 367 3.63 15.07 -1.97
CA LYS A 367 3.82 16.51 -1.81
C LYS A 367 4.77 17.12 -2.85
N ASN A 368 4.59 18.42 -3.14
CA ASN A 368 5.48 19.19 -4.02
C ASN A 368 6.82 19.56 -3.35
N ASP A 369 6.79 19.78 -2.04
CA ASP A 369 7.99 20.02 -1.23
C ASP A 369 7.81 19.44 0.19
N PHE A 370 8.93 19.21 0.86
CA PHE A 370 9.04 18.64 2.19
C PHE A 370 9.87 19.52 3.14
N ASP A 371 10.13 20.80 2.82
CA ASP A 371 11.00 21.67 3.63
C ASP A 371 10.45 21.85 5.06
N ASP A 372 9.14 22.11 5.21
CA ASP A 372 8.50 22.25 6.53
C ASP A 372 8.54 20.92 7.31
N PHE A 373 8.32 19.80 6.66
CA PHE A 373 8.40 18.47 7.25
C PHE A 373 9.81 18.13 7.74
N LEU A 374 10.85 18.54 6.99
CA LEU A 374 12.24 18.23 7.31
C LEU A 374 12.87 19.24 8.30
N LYS A 375 12.21 20.36 8.57
CA LYS A 375 12.71 21.40 9.43
C LYS A 375 13.09 20.94 10.84
N PRO A 376 12.26 20.16 11.59
CA PRO A 376 12.63 19.66 12.92
C PRO A 376 13.91 18.81 12.90
N TYR A 377 14.08 17.97 11.89
CA TYR A 377 15.28 17.12 11.74
C TYR A 377 16.53 17.96 11.54
N LYS A 378 16.48 18.94 10.63
CA LYS A 378 17.58 19.88 10.38
C LYS A 378 17.94 20.70 11.61
N GLU A 379 16.94 21.28 12.28
CA GLU A 379 17.14 22.13 13.47
C GLU A 379 17.65 21.34 14.68
N SER A 380 17.40 20.05 14.76
CA SER A 380 17.94 19.17 15.81
C SER A 380 19.47 19.06 15.78
N GLY A 381 20.12 19.38 14.63
CA GLY A 381 21.57 19.23 14.42
C GLY A 381 22.04 17.76 14.34
N ARG A 382 21.11 16.79 14.36
CA ARG A 382 21.41 15.35 14.30
C ARG A 382 21.58 14.91 12.87
N SER A 383 22.35 13.85 12.66
CA SER A 383 22.40 13.18 11.36
C SER A 383 21.09 12.47 11.11
N PHE A 384 20.51 12.64 9.92
CA PHE A 384 19.25 11.99 9.57
C PHE A 384 19.26 11.46 8.13
N PHE A 385 18.36 10.52 7.89
CA PHE A 385 18.03 9.95 6.59
C PHE A 385 16.64 10.39 6.17
N VAL A 386 16.37 10.37 4.87
CA VAL A 386 15.00 10.44 4.36
C VAL A 386 14.56 9.08 3.86
N ALA A 387 13.29 8.76 4.10
CA ALA A 387 12.70 7.50 3.68
C ALA A 387 11.44 7.73 2.84
N PRO A 388 11.58 7.88 1.53
CA PRO A 388 10.46 7.77 0.60
C PRO A 388 10.02 6.31 0.47
N GLY A 389 8.85 6.08 -0.15
CA GLY A 389 8.33 4.73 -0.35
C GLY A 389 7.71 4.49 -1.71
N VAL A 390 7.73 3.22 -2.12
CA VAL A 390 6.96 2.72 -3.25
C VAL A 390 5.56 2.39 -2.75
N SER A 391 4.53 3.07 -3.26
CA SER A 391 3.13 2.94 -2.81
C SER A 391 2.54 1.56 -3.17
N LEU A 392 2.98 0.52 -2.48
CA LEU A 392 2.56 -0.87 -2.69
C LEU A 392 1.77 -1.44 -1.51
N SER A 393 1.89 -0.86 -0.32
CA SER A 393 1.36 -1.43 0.94
C SER A 393 -0.14 -1.76 0.93
N GLU A 394 -0.96 -1.05 0.18
CA GLU A 394 -2.41 -1.24 0.13
C GLU A 394 -2.92 -1.80 -1.20
N ARG A 395 -2.06 -1.99 -2.21
CA ARG A 395 -2.49 -2.20 -3.59
C ARG A 395 -1.80 -3.36 -4.28
N VAL A 396 -2.55 -3.99 -5.16
CA VAL A 396 -2.07 -5.11 -5.98
C VAL A 396 -0.99 -4.69 -6.99
N TRP A 397 -0.92 -3.40 -7.34
CA TRP A 397 0.10 -2.79 -8.19
C TRP A 397 0.36 -1.34 -7.75
N PRO A 398 1.63 -0.90 -7.66
CA PRO A 398 1.96 0.40 -7.10
C PRO A 398 1.47 1.57 -7.97
N LYS A 399 1.10 2.68 -7.34
CA LYS A 399 0.70 3.93 -8.01
C LYS A 399 1.93 4.73 -8.43
N HIS A 400 2.38 4.55 -9.67
CA HIS A 400 3.60 5.19 -10.18
C HIS A 400 3.58 6.72 -10.04
N TYR A 401 2.46 7.38 -10.28
CA TYR A 401 2.36 8.82 -10.13
C TYR A 401 2.69 9.29 -8.70
N GLU A 402 2.10 8.63 -7.69
CA GLU A 402 2.29 9.00 -6.28
C GLU A 402 3.74 8.78 -5.84
N PHE A 403 4.27 7.58 -6.02
CA PHE A 403 5.63 7.31 -5.56
C PHE A 403 6.71 8.04 -6.37
N ARG A 404 6.51 8.30 -7.68
CA ARG A 404 7.45 9.12 -8.45
C ARG A 404 7.58 10.50 -7.84
N LYS A 405 6.47 11.14 -7.50
CA LYS A 405 6.44 12.46 -6.89
C LYS A 405 7.03 12.45 -5.49
N ASN A 406 6.65 11.45 -4.68
CA ASN A 406 7.18 11.27 -3.32
C ASN A 406 8.69 11.08 -3.33
N ILE A 407 9.21 10.05 -4.01
CA ILE A 407 10.64 9.72 -4.05
C ILE A 407 11.46 10.91 -4.57
N THR A 408 11.01 11.52 -5.67
CA THR A 408 11.70 12.65 -6.28
C THR A 408 11.83 13.84 -5.32
N ASN A 409 10.71 14.28 -4.75
CA ASN A 409 10.67 15.51 -3.97
C ASN A 409 11.28 15.30 -2.58
N LEU A 410 11.03 14.16 -1.93
CA LEU A 410 11.61 13.90 -0.61
C LEU A 410 13.14 13.69 -0.68
N CYS A 411 13.68 13.04 -1.73
CA CYS A 411 15.11 12.94 -1.93
C CYS A 411 15.73 14.32 -2.21
N ARG A 412 15.13 15.14 -3.10
CA ARG A 412 15.61 16.50 -3.42
C ARG A 412 15.68 17.37 -2.17
N ASP A 413 14.59 17.43 -1.43
CA ASP A 413 14.50 18.31 -0.26
C ASP A 413 15.29 17.76 0.92
N GLY A 414 15.37 16.42 1.07
CA GLY A 414 16.26 15.76 2.02
C GLY A 414 17.72 16.18 1.82
N TYR A 415 18.21 16.13 0.58
CA TYR A 415 19.56 16.60 0.27
C TYR A 415 19.76 18.08 0.59
N ARG A 416 18.83 18.96 0.21
CA ARG A 416 18.88 20.40 0.50
C ARG A 416 18.89 20.71 2.01
N ASN A 417 18.23 19.86 2.81
CA ASN A 417 18.14 19.99 4.26
C ASN A 417 19.23 19.23 5.03
N GLY A 418 20.16 18.57 4.33
CA GLY A 418 21.34 17.96 4.94
C GLY A 418 21.19 16.51 5.37
N ALA A 419 20.21 15.79 4.85
CA ALA A 419 20.12 14.35 5.04
C ALA A 419 21.37 13.65 4.47
N ILE A 420 21.86 12.64 5.20
CA ILE A 420 23.11 11.93 4.85
C ILE A 420 22.88 10.71 3.99
N GLY A 421 21.62 10.25 3.85
CA GLY A 421 21.28 9.07 3.07
C GLY A 421 19.80 8.95 2.80
N VAL A 422 19.47 7.97 1.97
CA VAL A 422 18.12 7.60 1.59
C VAL A 422 17.87 6.14 1.92
N ILE A 423 16.71 5.83 2.49
CA ILE A 423 16.17 4.48 2.64
C ILE A 423 14.86 4.45 1.84
N ASN A 424 14.91 3.97 0.61
CA ASN A 424 13.70 3.79 -0.21
C ASN A 424 12.98 2.52 0.25
N THR A 425 11.74 2.65 0.71
CA THR A 425 11.00 1.57 1.38
C THR A 425 9.95 0.92 0.49
N CYS A 426 9.76 -0.37 0.70
CA CYS A 426 8.66 -1.17 0.15
C CYS A 426 7.96 -1.87 1.32
N TRP A 427 6.72 -1.44 1.64
CA TRP A 427 5.94 -1.95 2.75
C TRP A 427 4.88 -2.96 2.30
N ASP A 428 4.48 -3.85 3.20
CA ASP A 428 3.47 -4.88 2.96
C ASP A 428 2.43 -4.98 4.08
N ASP A 429 1.66 -3.90 4.29
CA ASP A 429 0.69 -3.81 5.39
C ASP A 429 -0.45 -4.83 5.32
N PHE A 430 -0.71 -5.44 4.16
CA PHE A 430 -1.77 -6.42 3.93
C PHE A 430 -1.28 -7.87 3.73
N GLY A 431 0.01 -8.09 3.72
CA GLY A 431 0.61 -9.42 3.57
C GLY A 431 0.48 -10.04 2.18
N GLU A 432 0.21 -9.24 1.15
CA GLU A 432 -0.06 -9.72 -0.22
C GLU A 432 0.87 -9.11 -1.28
N SER A 433 1.76 -8.20 -0.89
CA SER A 433 2.62 -7.46 -1.82
C SER A 433 3.65 -8.37 -2.51
N LEU A 434 3.98 -8.02 -3.75
CA LEU A 434 4.96 -8.74 -4.58
C LEU A 434 6.08 -7.77 -4.97
N ILE A 435 7.30 -8.02 -4.48
CA ILE A 435 8.45 -7.12 -4.60
C ILE A 435 8.85 -6.80 -6.04
N ASN A 436 8.64 -7.74 -6.97
CA ASN A 436 8.89 -7.50 -8.40
C ASN A 436 8.11 -6.30 -8.96
N SER A 437 6.92 -6.01 -8.44
CA SER A 437 6.12 -4.86 -8.84
C SER A 437 6.76 -3.51 -8.48
N ALA A 438 7.71 -3.51 -7.54
CA ALA A 438 8.41 -2.34 -7.03
C ALA A 438 9.71 -1.99 -7.81
N LEU A 439 10.14 -2.80 -8.81
CA LEU A 439 11.43 -2.62 -9.49
C LEU A 439 11.61 -1.24 -10.15
N TYR A 440 10.54 -0.64 -10.68
CA TYR A 440 10.63 0.72 -11.22
C TYR A 440 10.86 1.76 -10.11
N GLY A 441 10.21 1.58 -8.95
CA GLY A 441 10.43 2.41 -7.76
C GLY A 441 11.84 2.27 -7.18
N LEU A 442 12.42 1.07 -7.24
CA LEU A 442 13.83 0.84 -6.88
C LEU A 442 14.77 1.63 -7.79
N ALA A 443 14.57 1.57 -9.11
CA ALA A 443 15.38 2.28 -10.10
C ALA A 443 15.27 3.80 -9.94
N LEU A 444 14.07 4.33 -9.70
CA LEU A 444 13.85 5.75 -9.41
C LEU A 444 14.52 6.17 -8.10
N GLY A 445 14.39 5.37 -7.03
CA GLY A 445 15.06 5.64 -5.76
C GLY A 445 16.58 5.67 -5.90
N ALA A 446 17.15 4.81 -6.75
CA ALA A 446 18.56 4.82 -7.09
C ALA A 446 18.96 6.10 -7.84
N GLU A 447 18.19 6.50 -8.85
CA GLU A 447 18.40 7.76 -9.60
C GLU A 447 18.41 8.96 -8.65
N MET A 448 17.36 9.09 -7.83
CA MET A 448 17.17 10.24 -6.95
C MET A 448 18.11 10.24 -5.73
N SER A 449 18.59 9.10 -5.29
CA SER A 449 19.61 9.03 -4.23
C SER A 449 21.03 9.27 -4.74
N TRP A 450 21.25 9.08 -6.03
CA TRP A 450 22.53 9.40 -6.68
C TRP A 450 22.60 10.89 -7.08
N ASN A 451 21.56 11.41 -7.74
CA ASN A 451 21.51 12.78 -8.25
C ASN A 451 20.15 13.46 -7.94
N PRO A 452 19.91 13.85 -6.67
CA PRO A 452 18.62 14.40 -6.21
C PRO A 452 18.27 15.77 -6.77
N LEU A 453 19.26 16.51 -7.32
CA LEU A 453 19.04 17.83 -7.89
C LEU A 453 18.62 17.80 -9.36
N LYS A 454 18.64 16.63 -9.98
CA LYS A 454 18.08 16.45 -11.31
C LYS A 454 16.57 16.71 -11.24
N ASP A 455 16.11 17.67 -12.04
CA ASP A 455 14.69 18.01 -12.06
C ASP A 455 13.86 16.89 -12.67
N ALA A 456 13.31 16.03 -11.82
CA ALA A 456 12.43 14.94 -12.26
C ALA A 456 11.03 15.41 -12.67
N GLY A 457 10.70 16.69 -12.51
CA GLY A 457 9.55 17.33 -13.14
C GLY A 457 9.82 17.69 -14.61
N ASP A 458 11.07 17.64 -15.04
CA ASP A 458 11.45 17.80 -16.45
C ASP A 458 11.02 16.54 -17.25
N GLU A 459 10.18 16.73 -18.23
CA GLU A 459 9.70 15.69 -19.15
C GLU A 459 10.87 14.93 -19.81
N MET A 460 11.96 15.63 -20.12
CA MET A 460 13.15 15.04 -20.73
C MET A 460 13.90 14.11 -19.75
N ALA A 461 14.04 14.51 -18.47
CA ALA A 461 14.66 13.67 -17.45
C ALA A 461 13.82 12.44 -17.14
N SER A 462 12.50 12.59 -17.08
CA SER A 462 11.54 11.50 -16.92
C SER A 462 11.65 10.48 -18.06
N ARG A 463 11.66 10.95 -19.30
CA ARG A 463 11.82 10.12 -20.48
C ARG A 463 13.17 9.39 -20.51
N GLN A 464 14.25 10.04 -20.12
CA GLN A 464 15.57 9.42 -20.04
C GLN A 464 15.60 8.27 -19.00
N LEU A 465 14.95 8.45 -17.85
CA LEU A 465 14.79 7.39 -16.85
C LEU A 465 14.05 6.19 -17.44
N ASP A 466 12.95 6.41 -18.14
CA ASP A 466 12.14 5.36 -18.77
C ASP A 466 12.93 4.59 -19.84
N GLU A 467 13.68 5.29 -20.68
CA GLU A 467 14.59 4.70 -21.67
C GLU A 467 15.70 3.86 -21.02
N ASN A 468 16.32 4.40 -19.95
CA ASN A 468 17.37 3.71 -19.21
C ASN A 468 16.82 2.48 -18.46
N PHE A 469 15.66 2.59 -17.81
CA PHE A 469 15.00 1.45 -17.16
C PHE A 469 14.67 0.35 -18.17
N SER A 470 14.10 0.71 -19.33
CA SER A 470 13.79 -0.24 -20.39
C SER A 470 15.06 -0.96 -20.90
N ALA A 471 16.14 -0.22 -21.16
CA ALA A 471 17.39 -0.81 -21.64
C ALA A 471 18.09 -1.69 -20.57
N HIS A 472 18.13 -1.23 -19.30
CA HIS A 472 18.98 -1.89 -18.30
C HIS A 472 18.19 -2.86 -17.41
N SER A 473 16.96 -2.54 -17.03
CA SER A 473 16.12 -3.42 -16.19
C SER A 473 15.28 -4.40 -17.02
N LEU A 474 14.71 -3.97 -18.18
CA LEU A 474 13.91 -4.85 -19.02
C LEU A 474 14.70 -5.47 -20.18
N GLY A 475 15.90 -4.96 -20.48
CA GLY A 475 16.77 -5.50 -21.55
C GLY A 475 16.20 -5.29 -22.96
N CYS A 476 15.51 -4.18 -23.20
CA CYS A 476 15.00 -3.77 -24.51
C CYS A 476 15.11 -2.25 -24.68
N LEU A 477 15.34 -1.79 -25.93
CA LEU A 477 15.45 -0.35 -26.23
C LEU A 477 14.09 0.34 -26.32
N ALA A 478 13.04 -0.43 -26.59
CA ALA A 478 11.68 0.07 -26.68
C ALA A 478 11.11 0.37 -25.28
N THR A 479 10.40 1.48 -25.12
CA THR A 479 9.75 1.88 -23.86
C THR A 479 8.31 1.38 -23.74
N GLU A 480 7.71 0.87 -24.80
CA GLU A 480 6.34 0.36 -24.78
C GLU A 480 6.09 -0.76 -23.75
N PRO A 481 7.06 -1.68 -23.45
CA PRO A 481 6.88 -2.62 -22.36
C PRO A 481 6.69 -1.92 -20.99
N LEU A 482 7.49 -0.89 -20.69
CA LEU A 482 7.33 -0.08 -19.49
C LEU A 482 5.99 0.68 -19.48
N HIS A 483 5.60 1.27 -20.61
CA HIS A 483 4.31 1.95 -20.71
C HIS A 483 3.13 1.01 -20.42
N SER A 484 3.25 -0.28 -20.76
CA SER A 484 2.22 -1.27 -20.41
C SER A 484 2.15 -1.53 -18.91
N LEU A 485 3.29 -1.51 -18.19
CA LEU A 485 3.33 -1.61 -16.72
C LEU A 485 2.77 -0.34 -16.06
N ASN A 486 3.08 0.84 -16.62
CA ASN A 486 2.52 2.12 -16.15
C ASN A 486 1.00 2.17 -16.31
N HIS A 487 0.46 1.58 -17.40
CA HIS A 487 -1.00 1.49 -17.60
C HIS A 487 -1.68 0.67 -16.48
N VAL A 488 -1.05 -0.42 -15.99
CA VAL A 488 -1.57 -1.16 -14.82
C VAL A 488 -1.63 -0.27 -13.59
N SER A 489 -0.63 0.60 -13.39
CA SER A 489 -0.64 1.59 -12.31
C SER A 489 -1.82 2.56 -12.40
N ASP A 490 -2.15 3.02 -13.61
CA ASP A 490 -3.30 3.89 -13.82
C ASP A 490 -4.63 3.21 -13.50
N LEU A 491 -4.73 1.90 -13.70
CA LEU A 491 -5.91 1.11 -13.36
C LEU A 491 -5.99 0.79 -11.87
N SER A 492 -4.87 0.52 -11.21
CA SER A 492 -4.83 0.18 -9.79
C SER A 492 -5.24 1.33 -8.85
N LYS A 493 -5.32 2.57 -9.35
CA LYS A 493 -5.75 3.74 -8.56
C LYS A 493 -7.22 3.70 -8.14
N PHE A 494 -8.05 2.92 -8.83
CA PHE A 494 -9.46 2.77 -8.48
C PHE A 494 -9.61 1.81 -7.28
N ASP A 495 -10.08 2.33 -6.14
CA ASP A 495 -10.14 1.60 -4.87
C ASP A 495 -10.97 0.33 -4.97
N GLU A 496 -12.06 0.37 -5.72
CA GLU A 496 -13.02 -0.73 -5.86
C GLU A 496 -12.44 -1.99 -6.54
N ILE A 497 -11.27 -1.85 -7.19
CA ILE A 497 -10.61 -2.98 -7.86
C ILE A 497 -9.12 -3.10 -7.52
N GLY A 498 -8.43 -1.98 -7.24
CA GLY A 498 -6.98 -1.92 -7.10
C GLY A 498 -6.44 -2.16 -5.69
N LYS A 499 -7.26 -1.96 -4.65
CA LYS A 499 -6.86 -2.25 -3.27
C LYS A 499 -6.86 -3.76 -2.98
N PHE A 500 -6.01 -4.20 -2.05
CA PHE A 500 -6.04 -5.58 -1.57
C PHE A 500 -7.39 -5.94 -0.97
N THR A 501 -8.02 -5.03 -0.22
CA THR A 501 -9.35 -5.21 0.35
C THR A 501 -10.46 -5.37 -0.70
N ALA A 502 -10.23 -4.93 -1.95
CA ALA A 502 -11.20 -5.10 -3.01
C ALA A 502 -11.52 -6.57 -3.31
N LEU A 503 -10.54 -7.48 -3.19
CA LEU A 503 -10.78 -8.91 -3.42
C LEU A 503 -11.77 -9.49 -2.42
N THR A 504 -11.61 -9.17 -1.14
CA THR A 504 -12.39 -9.72 -0.03
C THR A 504 -13.66 -8.92 0.28
N ALA A 505 -13.97 -7.89 -0.54
CA ALA A 505 -15.20 -7.15 -0.35
C ALA A 505 -16.42 -8.09 -0.54
N PRO A 506 -17.39 -8.10 0.39
CA PRO A 506 -18.44 -9.09 0.40
C PRO A 506 -19.40 -8.94 -0.77
N MET A 507 -20.02 -10.06 -1.20
CA MET A 507 -21.09 -10.05 -2.21
C MET A 507 -22.36 -9.38 -1.67
N VAL A 508 -22.65 -9.52 -0.41
CA VAL A 508 -23.80 -8.95 0.31
C VAL A 508 -23.31 -8.06 1.45
N PRO A 509 -24.08 -7.09 1.94
CA PRO A 509 -25.46 -6.79 1.56
C PRO A 509 -25.58 -6.14 0.18
N PHE A 510 -26.79 -6.24 -0.42
CA PHE A 510 -27.12 -5.52 -1.63
C PHE A 510 -27.73 -4.15 -1.31
N TYR A 511 -27.43 -3.15 -2.12
CA TYR A 511 -27.90 -1.77 -1.93
C TYR A 511 -28.55 -1.25 -3.20
N PRO A 512 -29.64 -0.48 -3.12
CA PRO A 512 -30.25 0.16 -4.29
C PRO A 512 -29.27 1.02 -5.08
N ALA A 513 -28.39 1.76 -4.41
CA ALA A 513 -27.39 2.60 -5.02
C ALA A 513 -26.37 1.84 -5.90
N LEU A 514 -26.25 0.51 -5.79
CA LEU A 514 -25.42 -0.28 -6.70
C LEU A 514 -25.90 -0.17 -8.16
N VAL A 515 -27.22 -0.18 -8.39
CA VAL A 515 -27.79 -0.17 -9.75
C VAL A 515 -28.08 1.23 -10.29
N ASP A 516 -28.27 2.24 -9.41
CA ASP A 516 -28.58 3.61 -9.80
C ASP A 516 -27.35 4.52 -9.91
N SER A 517 -26.19 4.04 -9.47
CA SER A 517 -24.96 4.79 -9.46
C SER A 517 -24.11 4.52 -10.69
N SER A 518 -23.12 5.39 -10.90
CA SER A 518 -22.03 5.15 -11.85
C SER A 518 -21.13 3.95 -11.49
N PHE A 519 -21.42 3.24 -10.39
CA PHE A 519 -20.61 2.13 -9.87
C PHE A 519 -20.52 0.96 -10.84
N GLU A 520 -21.67 0.48 -11.36
CA GLU A 520 -21.69 -0.60 -12.37
C GLU A 520 -20.98 -0.15 -13.65
N GLN A 521 -21.26 1.07 -14.14
CA GLN A 521 -20.65 1.59 -15.36
C GLN A 521 -19.15 1.74 -15.23
N ARG A 522 -18.64 2.23 -14.08
CA ARG A 522 -17.18 2.29 -13.82
C ARG A 522 -16.54 0.89 -13.88
N SER A 523 -17.22 -0.13 -13.37
CA SER A 523 -16.72 -1.52 -13.42
C SER A 523 -16.70 -2.07 -14.85
N ILE A 524 -17.71 -1.73 -15.67
CA ILE A 524 -17.77 -2.09 -17.11
C ILE A 524 -16.64 -1.39 -17.89
N ASP A 525 -16.45 -0.09 -17.65
CA ASP A 525 -15.38 0.68 -18.29
C ASP A 525 -14.01 0.12 -17.90
N ALA A 526 -13.83 -0.22 -16.63
CA ALA A 526 -12.60 -0.85 -16.14
C ALA A 526 -12.30 -2.19 -16.84
N LEU A 527 -13.31 -3.03 -17.10
CA LEU A 527 -13.11 -4.32 -17.81
C LEU A 527 -12.54 -4.10 -19.22
N THR A 528 -12.97 -3.05 -19.92
CA THR A 528 -12.47 -2.73 -21.26
C THR A 528 -10.98 -2.38 -21.23
N GLU A 529 -10.58 -1.52 -20.29
CA GLU A 529 -9.19 -1.11 -20.11
C GLU A 529 -8.30 -2.26 -19.59
N LEU A 530 -8.82 -3.09 -18.67
CA LEU A 530 -8.12 -4.27 -18.14
C LEU A 530 -7.88 -5.32 -19.24
N ALA A 531 -8.84 -5.53 -20.15
CA ALA A 531 -8.67 -6.41 -21.29
C ALA A 531 -7.57 -5.90 -22.26
N LEU A 532 -7.54 -4.58 -22.49
CA LEU A 532 -6.48 -3.94 -23.28
C LEU A 532 -5.11 -4.10 -22.59
N ALA A 533 -5.03 -3.84 -21.28
CA ALA A 533 -3.80 -3.98 -20.49
C ALA A 533 -3.27 -5.42 -20.52
N SER A 534 -4.13 -6.43 -20.31
CA SER A 534 -3.75 -7.85 -20.35
C SER A 534 -3.17 -8.23 -21.73
N LYS A 535 -3.81 -7.78 -22.82
CA LYS A 535 -3.31 -8.00 -24.18
C LYS A 535 -1.95 -7.35 -24.39
N GLN A 536 -1.80 -6.08 -24.02
CA GLN A 536 -0.54 -5.33 -24.18
C GLN A 536 0.59 -5.99 -23.38
N LEU A 537 0.37 -6.37 -22.12
CA LEU A 537 1.36 -7.04 -21.28
C LEU A 537 1.81 -8.36 -21.93
N THR A 538 0.87 -9.19 -22.40
CA THR A 538 1.16 -10.48 -23.03
C THR A 538 2.00 -10.32 -24.31
N GLU A 539 1.70 -9.31 -25.13
CA GLU A 539 2.41 -9.04 -26.36
C GLU A 539 3.80 -8.45 -26.07
N ARG A 540 3.90 -7.46 -25.18
CA ARG A 540 5.12 -6.71 -24.88
C ARG A 540 6.14 -7.53 -24.09
N LYS A 541 5.70 -8.44 -23.22
CA LYS A 541 6.57 -9.39 -22.51
C LYS A 541 7.53 -10.12 -23.46
N LYS A 542 7.13 -10.42 -24.69
CA LYS A 542 7.96 -11.13 -25.69
C LYS A 542 9.24 -10.38 -26.07
N ALA A 543 9.21 -9.05 -25.99
CA ALA A 543 10.37 -8.18 -26.30
C ALA A 543 11.35 -8.06 -25.14
N VAL A 544 10.92 -8.36 -23.93
CA VAL A 544 11.68 -8.22 -22.67
C VAL A 544 12.67 -9.36 -22.52
N LYS A 545 13.93 -9.04 -22.18
CA LYS A 545 15.04 -10.02 -22.06
C LYS A 545 15.54 -10.17 -20.62
N ARG A 546 15.14 -9.27 -19.73
CA ARG A 546 15.48 -9.27 -18.29
C ARG A 546 14.21 -9.02 -17.49
N ASN A 547 14.07 -9.62 -16.31
CA ASN A 547 12.95 -9.43 -15.41
C ASN A 547 11.57 -9.59 -16.08
N ALA A 548 11.44 -10.55 -17.00
CA ALA A 548 10.17 -10.79 -17.69
C ALA A 548 9.05 -11.27 -16.73
N ASP A 549 9.41 -11.75 -15.57
CA ASP A 549 8.53 -12.14 -14.46
C ASP A 549 7.76 -10.95 -13.84
N VAL A 550 8.27 -9.71 -13.96
CA VAL A 550 7.48 -8.50 -13.60
C VAL A 550 6.16 -8.44 -14.38
N PHE A 551 6.17 -8.93 -15.63
CA PHE A 551 4.95 -8.99 -16.44
C PHE A 551 3.98 -10.07 -15.95
N ASP A 552 4.46 -11.13 -15.30
CA ASP A 552 3.59 -12.14 -14.68
C ASP A 552 2.88 -11.54 -13.47
N ASN A 553 3.59 -10.78 -12.64
CA ASN A 553 3.00 -10.03 -11.53
C ASN A 553 1.97 -9.00 -12.03
N ALA A 554 2.29 -8.28 -13.10
CA ALA A 554 1.37 -7.30 -13.70
C ALA A 554 0.12 -7.96 -14.30
N LEU A 555 0.26 -9.12 -14.96
CA LEU A 555 -0.86 -9.91 -15.46
C LEU A 555 -1.75 -10.41 -14.32
N TYR A 556 -1.15 -10.95 -13.26
CA TYR A 556 -1.91 -11.31 -12.06
C TYR A 556 -2.67 -10.12 -11.47
N ALA A 557 -2.03 -8.95 -11.35
CA ALA A 557 -2.68 -7.74 -10.88
C ALA A 557 -3.89 -7.34 -11.75
N VAL A 558 -3.73 -7.38 -13.08
CA VAL A 558 -4.81 -7.11 -14.03
C VAL A 558 -5.94 -8.14 -13.91
N HIS A 559 -5.62 -9.43 -13.79
CA HIS A 559 -6.64 -10.48 -13.66
C HIS A 559 -7.37 -10.40 -12.31
N ARG A 560 -6.68 -10.02 -11.24
CA ARG A 560 -7.30 -9.75 -9.92
C ARG A 560 -8.26 -8.56 -9.98
N MET A 561 -7.82 -7.43 -10.56
CA MET A 561 -8.67 -6.25 -10.76
C MET A 561 -9.88 -6.57 -11.66
N LYS A 562 -9.68 -7.38 -12.71
CA LYS A 562 -10.75 -7.86 -13.58
C LYS A 562 -11.78 -8.65 -12.79
N TRP A 563 -11.34 -9.59 -11.97
CA TRP A 563 -12.24 -10.39 -11.13
C TRP A 563 -13.05 -9.49 -10.17
N CYS A 564 -12.43 -8.49 -9.55
CA CYS A 564 -13.11 -7.52 -8.69
C CYS A 564 -14.17 -6.71 -9.47
N ALA A 565 -13.88 -6.28 -10.69
CA ALA A 565 -14.85 -5.57 -11.54
C ALA A 565 -16.01 -6.48 -11.96
N GLU A 566 -15.75 -7.73 -12.37
CA GLU A 566 -16.78 -8.73 -12.69
C GLU A 566 -17.67 -9.01 -11.48
N ARG A 567 -17.10 -9.15 -10.27
CA ARG A 567 -17.87 -9.30 -9.03
C ARG A 567 -18.75 -8.08 -8.75
N ASN A 568 -18.26 -6.85 -8.97
CA ASN A 568 -19.04 -5.65 -8.76
C ASN A 568 -20.27 -5.59 -9.69
N ILE A 569 -20.11 -5.98 -10.95
CA ILE A 569 -21.20 -6.10 -11.92
C ILE A 569 -22.18 -7.21 -11.49
N ALA A 570 -21.64 -8.35 -11.04
CA ALA A 570 -22.47 -9.47 -10.55
C ALA A 570 -23.32 -9.05 -9.34
N ARG A 571 -22.81 -8.21 -8.43
CA ARG A 571 -23.59 -7.68 -7.30
C ARG A 571 -24.80 -6.87 -7.79
N CYS A 572 -24.62 -6.02 -8.79
CA CYS A 572 -25.72 -5.25 -9.40
C CYS A 572 -26.75 -6.17 -10.04
N GLN A 573 -26.32 -7.19 -10.77
CA GLN A 573 -27.17 -8.18 -11.42
C GLN A 573 -27.97 -9.00 -10.39
N LEU A 574 -27.32 -9.51 -9.36
CA LEU A 574 -27.96 -10.29 -8.30
C LEU A 574 -28.97 -9.48 -7.50
N TYR A 575 -28.70 -8.19 -7.26
CA TYR A 575 -29.68 -7.29 -6.66
C TYR A 575 -30.93 -7.14 -7.54
N ARG A 576 -30.77 -6.99 -8.86
CA ARG A 576 -31.89 -6.96 -9.81
C ARG A 576 -32.67 -8.26 -9.77
N THR A 577 -32.00 -9.40 -9.82
CA THR A 577 -32.63 -10.74 -9.76
C THR A 577 -33.38 -10.99 -8.45
N LEU A 578 -32.85 -10.53 -7.29
CA LEU A 578 -33.55 -10.62 -5.99
C LEU A 578 -34.90 -9.87 -6.01
N ASN A 579 -34.98 -8.75 -6.75
CA ASN A 579 -36.18 -7.92 -6.84
C ASN A 579 -37.09 -8.27 -8.01
N ASP A 580 -36.56 -8.89 -9.07
CA ASP A 580 -37.30 -9.40 -10.24
C ASP A 580 -36.76 -10.79 -10.65
N PRO A 581 -37.23 -11.87 -9.98
CA PRO A 581 -36.74 -13.24 -10.21
C PRO A 581 -37.34 -13.89 -11.45
N SER A 582 -37.23 -13.24 -12.62
CA SER A 582 -37.60 -13.84 -13.90
C SER A 582 -36.69 -15.02 -14.27
N GLU A 583 -37.18 -15.97 -15.10
CA GLU A 583 -36.36 -17.11 -15.54
C GLU A 583 -35.07 -16.65 -16.23
N GLU A 584 -35.12 -15.56 -17.01
CA GLU A 584 -33.97 -14.98 -17.70
C GLU A 584 -32.95 -14.42 -16.71
N ASN A 585 -33.38 -13.56 -15.75
CA ASN A 585 -32.52 -13.00 -14.73
C ASN A 585 -31.85 -14.08 -13.86
N ILE A 586 -32.59 -15.10 -13.49
CA ILE A 586 -32.10 -16.24 -12.72
C ILE A 586 -31.02 -17.00 -13.50
N ALA A 587 -31.28 -17.32 -14.78
CA ALA A 587 -30.34 -18.07 -15.62
C ALA A 587 -29.02 -17.30 -15.80
N GLU A 588 -29.10 -16.01 -16.13
CA GLU A 588 -27.95 -15.14 -16.30
C GLU A 588 -27.13 -15.01 -14.99
N SER A 589 -27.81 -14.83 -13.86
CA SER A 589 -27.13 -14.73 -12.55
C SER A 589 -26.43 -16.03 -12.14
N LYS A 590 -27.04 -17.18 -12.42
CA LYS A 590 -26.41 -18.48 -12.16
C LYS A 590 -25.14 -18.68 -13.02
N GLU A 591 -25.16 -18.28 -14.29
CA GLU A 591 -24.00 -18.32 -15.18
C GLU A 591 -22.90 -17.37 -14.66
N THR A 592 -23.26 -16.18 -14.26
CA THR A 592 -22.31 -15.19 -13.71
C THR A 592 -21.61 -15.70 -12.46
N ILE A 593 -22.33 -16.31 -11.51
CA ILE A 593 -21.73 -16.92 -10.31
C ILE A 593 -20.77 -18.06 -10.69
N LEU A 594 -21.16 -18.92 -11.65
CA LEU A 594 -20.30 -20.01 -12.10
C LEU A 594 -19.00 -19.49 -12.71
N ASN A 595 -19.09 -18.42 -13.52
CA ASN A 595 -17.93 -17.77 -14.14
C ASN A 595 -17.01 -17.15 -13.07
N LEU A 596 -17.57 -16.49 -12.06
CA LEU A 596 -16.80 -15.94 -10.93
C LEU A 596 -16.08 -17.04 -10.13
N LYS A 597 -16.74 -18.17 -9.86
CA LYS A 597 -16.12 -19.31 -9.17
C LYS A 597 -14.95 -19.88 -9.97
N THR A 598 -15.13 -20.03 -11.29
CA THR A 598 -14.10 -20.57 -12.19
C THR A 598 -12.89 -19.65 -12.29
N SER A 599 -13.14 -18.37 -12.53
CA SER A 599 -12.06 -17.39 -12.66
C SER A 599 -11.33 -17.14 -11.34
N LEU A 600 -12.02 -17.23 -10.19
CA LEU A 600 -11.38 -17.16 -8.87
C LEU A 600 -10.39 -18.30 -8.63
N HIS A 601 -10.77 -19.52 -9.04
CA HIS A 601 -9.89 -20.69 -8.91
C HIS A 601 -8.62 -20.54 -9.76
N ASP A 602 -8.74 -20.00 -10.97
CA ASP A 602 -7.59 -19.77 -11.84
C ASP A 602 -6.72 -18.62 -11.31
N LEU A 603 -7.33 -17.55 -10.79
CA LEU A 603 -6.64 -16.44 -10.14
C LEU A 603 -5.83 -16.92 -8.92
N LYS A 604 -6.40 -17.80 -8.09
CA LYS A 604 -5.68 -18.43 -6.97
C LYS A 604 -4.43 -19.16 -7.42
N LYS A 605 -4.49 -19.91 -8.53
CA LYS A 605 -3.32 -20.60 -9.10
C LYS A 605 -2.27 -19.63 -9.65
N GLU A 606 -2.70 -18.52 -10.26
CA GLU A 606 -1.78 -17.47 -10.73
C GLU A 606 -1.05 -16.83 -9.56
N TYR A 607 -1.74 -16.54 -8.47
CA TYR A 607 -1.13 -15.98 -7.27
C TYR A 607 -0.02 -16.88 -6.71
N VAL A 608 -0.25 -18.18 -6.59
CA VAL A 608 0.78 -19.13 -6.16
C VAL A 608 2.02 -19.05 -7.06
N LYS A 609 1.84 -18.98 -8.38
CA LYS A 609 2.98 -18.93 -9.31
C LYS A 609 3.83 -17.67 -9.14
N VAL A 610 3.20 -16.49 -8.98
CA VAL A 610 3.94 -15.24 -8.80
C VAL A 610 4.57 -15.15 -7.41
N TRP A 611 3.93 -15.70 -6.39
CA TRP A 611 4.49 -15.83 -5.04
C TRP A 611 5.76 -16.69 -5.03
N ASP A 612 5.74 -17.85 -5.65
CA ASP A 612 6.86 -18.80 -5.69
C ASP A 612 8.11 -18.24 -6.42
N ILE A 613 7.97 -17.19 -7.23
CA ILE A 613 9.10 -16.53 -7.90
C ILE A 613 9.99 -15.80 -6.90
N GLU A 614 9.43 -15.21 -5.86
CA GLU A 614 10.12 -14.23 -5.01
C GLU A 614 10.07 -14.54 -3.52
N SER A 615 9.07 -15.32 -3.05
CA SER A 615 8.80 -15.49 -1.63
C SER A 615 8.98 -16.93 -1.15
N ARG A 616 9.20 -17.09 0.16
CA ARG A 616 9.14 -18.37 0.86
C ARG A 616 7.69 -18.79 1.06
N PRO A 617 7.40 -20.06 1.46
CA PRO A 617 6.03 -20.54 1.68
C PRO A 617 5.26 -19.82 2.79
N TYR A 618 5.95 -19.21 3.74
CA TYR A 618 5.35 -18.51 4.86
C TYR A 618 4.29 -17.48 4.41
N TRP A 619 3.16 -17.43 5.08
CA TRP A 619 2.01 -16.54 4.83
C TRP A 619 1.19 -16.83 3.55
N LEU A 620 1.66 -17.67 2.66
CA LEU A 620 0.92 -18.02 1.44
C LEU A 620 -0.44 -18.66 1.77
N ASP A 621 -0.50 -19.56 2.75
CA ASP A 621 -1.72 -20.20 3.21
C ASP A 621 -2.76 -19.21 3.77
N VAL A 622 -2.30 -18.18 4.50
CA VAL A 622 -3.16 -17.09 4.98
C VAL A 622 -3.80 -16.35 3.81
N ASN A 623 -3.04 -16.06 2.77
CA ASN A 623 -3.56 -15.40 1.58
C ASN A 623 -4.47 -16.32 0.76
N LEU A 624 -4.12 -17.60 0.59
CA LEU A 624 -4.95 -18.56 -0.15
C LEU A 624 -6.28 -18.81 0.54
N LYS A 625 -6.32 -18.76 1.87
CA LYS A 625 -7.57 -18.85 2.64
C LYS A 625 -8.58 -17.77 2.23
N LYS A 626 -8.15 -16.56 1.88
CA LYS A 626 -9.03 -15.49 1.38
C LYS A 626 -9.83 -15.96 0.15
N TYR A 627 -9.16 -16.64 -0.79
CA TYR A 627 -9.80 -17.19 -2.00
C TYR A 627 -10.79 -18.31 -1.67
N ASP A 628 -10.43 -19.18 -0.70
CA ASP A 628 -11.29 -20.28 -0.27
C ASP A 628 -12.54 -19.75 0.46
N ASP A 629 -12.38 -18.72 1.28
CA ASP A 629 -13.51 -18.06 1.97
C ASP A 629 -14.47 -17.43 0.94
N ILE A 630 -13.95 -16.70 -0.06
CA ILE A 630 -14.75 -16.12 -1.15
C ILE A 630 -15.47 -17.22 -1.96
N ALA A 631 -14.78 -18.32 -2.26
CA ALA A 631 -15.39 -19.44 -3.00
C ALA A 631 -16.55 -20.07 -2.21
N ARG A 632 -16.41 -20.21 -0.89
CA ARG A 632 -17.46 -20.68 0.02
C ARG A 632 -18.64 -19.70 0.06
N ASP A 633 -18.39 -18.41 0.17
CA ASP A 633 -19.43 -17.38 0.20
C ASP A 633 -20.23 -17.38 -1.12
N LEU A 634 -19.55 -17.48 -2.27
CA LEU A 634 -20.21 -17.63 -3.57
C LEU A 634 -21.05 -18.93 -3.69
N GLN A 635 -20.64 -20.00 -3.00
CA GLN A 635 -21.41 -21.24 -2.97
C GLN A 635 -22.66 -21.12 -2.09
N GLN A 636 -22.53 -20.45 -0.94
CA GLN A 636 -23.62 -20.26 0.01
C GLN A 636 -24.67 -19.28 -0.48
N LEU A 637 -24.31 -18.35 -1.37
CA LEU A 637 -25.19 -17.29 -1.86
C LEU A 637 -26.52 -17.82 -2.42
N GLU A 638 -26.52 -18.99 -3.04
CA GLU A 638 -27.74 -19.63 -3.58
C GLU A 638 -28.76 -20.02 -2.49
N TYR A 639 -28.28 -20.25 -1.26
CA TYR A 639 -29.07 -20.70 -0.11
C TYR A 639 -29.25 -19.58 0.93
N LEU A 640 -28.69 -18.38 0.68
CA LEU A 640 -28.73 -17.30 1.67
C LEU A 640 -30.13 -16.66 1.69
N PRO A 641 -30.86 -16.69 2.85
CA PRO A 641 -32.11 -15.98 2.99
C PRO A 641 -31.86 -14.48 3.17
N PHE A 642 -32.68 -13.67 2.54
CA PHE A 642 -32.75 -12.21 2.76
C PHE A 642 -34.01 -11.91 3.56
N ILE A 643 -33.86 -11.14 4.64
CA ILE A 643 -34.92 -10.77 5.56
C ILE A 643 -35.19 -9.29 5.38
N GLU A 644 -36.33 -8.93 4.77
CA GLU A 644 -36.67 -7.55 4.43
C GLU A 644 -37.96 -7.10 5.09
N THR A 645 -38.06 -5.82 5.43
CA THR A 645 -39.30 -5.19 5.89
C THR A 645 -40.19 -4.89 4.70
N THR A 646 -41.47 -5.24 4.80
CA THR A 646 -42.52 -4.98 3.79
C THR A 646 -43.86 -4.60 4.46
N THR A 647 -44.90 -4.45 3.65
CA THR A 647 -46.26 -4.30 4.17
C THR A 647 -47.15 -5.42 3.61
N ASP A 648 -48.10 -5.90 4.42
CA ASP A 648 -49.15 -6.81 3.93
C ASP A 648 -50.18 -6.07 3.05
N GLU A 649 -51.11 -6.82 2.44
CA GLU A 649 -52.19 -6.26 1.60
C GLU A 649 -53.10 -5.25 2.35
N LYS A 650 -53.12 -5.26 3.67
CA LYS A 650 -53.88 -4.36 4.54
C LYS A 650 -53.03 -3.17 5.04
N GLY A 651 -51.77 -3.11 4.64
CA GLY A 651 -50.83 -2.05 5.04
C GLY A 651 -50.25 -2.24 6.44
N HIS A 652 -50.25 -3.45 7.00
CA HIS A 652 -49.54 -3.75 8.26
C HIS A 652 -48.07 -4.01 7.95
N THR A 653 -47.20 -3.61 8.85
CA THR A 653 -45.76 -3.94 8.77
C THR A 653 -45.57 -5.45 8.84
N ALA A 654 -44.88 -6.00 7.89
CA ALA A 654 -44.59 -7.41 7.75
C ALA A 654 -43.15 -7.64 7.33
N ILE A 655 -42.69 -8.89 7.42
CA ILE A 655 -41.36 -9.35 6.98
C ILE A 655 -41.55 -10.24 5.77
N ALA A 656 -40.78 -9.97 4.72
CA ALA A 656 -40.62 -10.84 3.57
C ALA A 656 -39.31 -11.63 3.70
N LEU A 657 -39.34 -12.92 3.37
CA LEU A 657 -38.19 -13.76 3.25
C LEU A 657 -37.98 -14.13 1.78
N LYS A 658 -36.77 -13.98 1.27
CA LYS A 658 -36.41 -14.23 -0.13
C LYS A 658 -35.08 -14.95 -0.23
N THR A 659 -34.84 -15.66 -1.33
CA THR A 659 -33.50 -16.00 -1.81
C THR A 659 -33.27 -15.35 -3.17
N VAL A 660 -32.04 -15.19 -3.62
CA VAL A 660 -31.72 -14.53 -4.89
C VAL A 660 -32.49 -15.19 -6.06
N PHE A 661 -32.57 -16.52 -6.07
CA PHE A 661 -33.19 -17.26 -7.18
C PHE A 661 -34.65 -17.65 -6.93
N ASN A 662 -35.17 -17.37 -5.73
CA ASN A 662 -36.55 -17.70 -5.33
C ASN A 662 -36.94 -19.18 -5.58
N ASP A 663 -35.95 -20.08 -5.57
CA ASP A 663 -36.13 -21.54 -5.87
C ASP A 663 -35.85 -22.42 -4.64
N LYS A 664 -35.57 -21.86 -3.47
CA LYS A 664 -35.27 -22.58 -2.25
C LYS A 664 -36.42 -22.52 -1.25
N GLU A 665 -36.67 -23.62 -0.51
CA GLU A 665 -37.54 -23.64 0.65
C GLU A 665 -36.88 -22.89 1.80
N ILE A 666 -37.56 -21.83 2.27
CA ILE A 666 -37.07 -21.05 3.42
C ILE A 666 -37.84 -21.49 4.66
N ARG A 667 -37.14 -21.89 5.71
CA ARG A 667 -37.69 -22.13 7.04
C ARG A 667 -37.32 -21.00 7.98
N TYR A 668 -38.18 -20.73 8.98
CA TYR A 668 -37.97 -19.59 9.87
C TYR A 668 -38.52 -19.80 11.29
N THR A 669 -37.99 -19.04 12.23
CA THR A 669 -38.49 -18.80 13.57
C THR A 669 -38.59 -17.30 13.86
N ILE A 670 -39.47 -16.89 14.81
CA ILE A 670 -39.61 -15.47 15.21
C ILE A 670 -39.37 -15.29 16.73
N ASP A 671 -38.90 -16.31 17.39
CA ASP A 671 -38.62 -16.35 18.83
C ASP A 671 -37.11 -16.45 19.14
N GLY A 672 -36.27 -16.33 18.10
CA GLY A 672 -34.82 -16.37 18.19
C GLY A 672 -34.20 -17.78 18.33
N LYS A 673 -35.01 -18.85 18.29
CA LYS A 673 -34.47 -20.21 18.26
C LYS A 673 -33.79 -20.51 16.94
N GLU A 674 -32.78 -21.40 16.98
CA GLU A 674 -32.15 -21.89 15.77
C GLU A 674 -33.17 -22.63 14.87
N VAL A 675 -33.05 -22.38 13.54
CA VAL A 675 -33.97 -22.96 12.56
C VAL A 675 -33.58 -24.40 12.27
N THR A 676 -34.55 -25.26 12.30
CA THR A 676 -34.42 -26.71 12.01
C THR A 676 -35.29 -27.13 10.83
N HIS A 677 -35.09 -28.33 10.33
CA HIS A 677 -35.95 -28.94 9.28
C HIS A 677 -37.44 -29.15 9.68
N TYR A 678 -37.78 -28.92 10.95
CA TYR A 678 -39.15 -29.09 11.46
C TYR A 678 -39.87 -27.74 11.66
N ASP A 679 -39.17 -26.62 11.51
CA ASP A 679 -39.76 -25.31 11.71
C ASP A 679 -40.63 -24.86 10.52
N SER A 680 -41.36 -23.79 10.68
CA SER A 680 -42.32 -23.28 9.71
C SER A 680 -41.68 -22.95 8.36
N ILE A 681 -42.34 -23.39 7.28
CA ILE A 681 -41.98 -23.01 5.92
C ILE A 681 -42.59 -21.64 5.62
N TYR A 682 -41.79 -20.75 5.06
CA TYR A 682 -42.24 -19.43 4.64
C TYR A 682 -43.12 -19.53 3.38
N GLN A 683 -44.32 -18.95 3.44
CA GLN A 683 -45.30 -18.96 2.34
C GLN A 683 -45.83 -17.56 2.00
N SER A 684 -45.81 -16.64 2.96
CA SER A 684 -46.34 -15.28 2.80
C SER A 684 -45.75 -14.36 3.86
N PRO A 685 -45.82 -12.99 3.68
CA PRO A 685 -45.27 -12.04 4.61
C PRO A 685 -45.74 -12.25 6.04
N ILE A 686 -44.82 -12.20 6.99
CA ILE A 686 -45.02 -12.41 8.44
C ILE A 686 -45.38 -11.09 9.07
N VAL A 687 -46.62 -10.88 9.52
CA VAL A 687 -47.05 -9.62 10.15
C VAL A 687 -46.36 -9.46 11.51
N LEU A 688 -45.77 -8.30 11.75
CA LEU A 688 -45.13 -7.94 13.01
C LEU A 688 -46.11 -7.19 13.93
N GLU A 689 -46.19 -7.62 15.18
CA GLU A 689 -46.99 -6.97 16.21
C GLU A 689 -46.18 -6.58 17.46
N ARG A 690 -44.92 -7.02 17.54
CA ARG A 690 -44.01 -6.79 18.67
C ARG A 690 -42.55 -6.95 18.21
N PRO A 691 -41.58 -6.44 19.01
CA PRO A 691 -40.16 -6.73 18.75
C PRO A 691 -39.89 -8.21 18.70
N CYS A 692 -39.07 -8.67 17.73
CA CYS A 692 -38.74 -10.09 17.59
C CYS A 692 -37.37 -10.28 16.91
N LEU A 693 -36.74 -11.42 17.19
CA LEU A 693 -35.59 -11.92 16.44
C LEU A 693 -36.08 -12.96 15.45
N VAL A 694 -35.99 -12.60 14.16
CA VAL A 694 -36.30 -13.51 13.06
C VAL A 694 -35.04 -14.23 12.67
N LYS A 695 -35.11 -15.58 12.62
CA LYS A 695 -34.07 -16.41 12.00
C LYS A 695 -34.68 -17.15 10.82
N ALA A 696 -33.94 -17.18 9.70
CA ALA A 696 -34.34 -17.89 8.47
C ALA A 696 -33.20 -18.78 8.01
N ALA A 697 -33.50 -19.92 7.44
CA ALA A 697 -32.53 -20.85 6.89
C ALA A 697 -33.04 -21.54 5.63
N CYS A 698 -32.13 -21.76 4.67
CA CYS A 698 -32.29 -22.75 3.60
C CYS A 698 -31.30 -23.89 3.83
N PHE A 699 -31.68 -25.10 3.50
CA PHE A 699 -30.85 -26.30 3.68
C PHE A 699 -30.35 -26.79 2.33
N ASN A 700 -29.04 -27.06 2.22
CA ASN A 700 -28.44 -27.64 1.03
C ASN A 700 -28.80 -29.14 0.91
N GLU A 701 -28.33 -29.79 -0.17
CA GLU A 701 -28.66 -31.21 -0.46
C GLU A 701 -28.14 -32.18 0.61
N VAL A 702 -27.14 -31.83 1.38
CA VAL A 702 -26.60 -32.64 2.49
C VAL A 702 -27.21 -32.28 3.84
N GLY A 703 -28.14 -31.31 3.88
CA GLY A 703 -28.87 -30.92 5.08
C GLY A 703 -28.17 -29.86 5.93
N GLU A 704 -27.12 -29.21 5.43
CA GLU A 704 -26.44 -28.09 6.12
C GLU A 704 -27.20 -26.79 5.90
N PRO A 705 -27.47 -26.00 6.97
CA PRO A 705 -28.18 -24.73 6.84
C PRO A 705 -27.27 -23.57 6.40
N THR A 706 -27.78 -22.71 5.52
CA THR A 706 -27.32 -21.35 5.36
C THR A 706 -28.33 -20.43 6.01
N CYS A 707 -27.90 -19.70 7.03
CA CYS A 707 -28.78 -18.94 7.92
C CYS A 707 -28.62 -17.45 7.74
N ALA A 708 -29.70 -16.71 7.98
CA ALA A 708 -29.70 -15.27 8.24
C ALA A 708 -30.55 -14.99 9.49
N GLU A 709 -30.17 -13.96 10.23
CA GLU A 709 -30.96 -13.49 11.37
C GLU A 709 -31.05 -11.98 11.37
N ARG A 710 -32.17 -11.47 11.88
CA ARG A 710 -32.39 -10.03 11.99
C ARG A 710 -33.32 -9.74 13.19
N TYR A 711 -32.90 -8.83 14.07
CA TYR A 711 -33.73 -8.31 15.13
C TYR A 711 -34.51 -7.09 14.67
N PHE A 712 -35.81 -7.03 14.96
CA PHE A 712 -36.68 -5.92 14.64
C PHE A 712 -37.18 -5.22 15.91
N CYS A 713 -36.90 -3.92 16.02
CA CYS A 713 -37.36 -3.04 17.11
C CYS A 713 -38.72 -2.44 16.82
N TYR A 714 -39.80 -3.18 16.78
CA TYR A 714 -41.12 -2.74 16.34
C TYR A 714 -41.54 -1.33 16.86
N HIS A 715 -41.91 -0.40 15.94
CA HIS A 715 -42.35 0.97 16.22
C HIS A 715 -43.33 1.51 15.16
N LYS A 716 -43.91 2.72 15.39
CA LYS A 716 -45.02 3.27 14.59
C LYS A 716 -44.63 3.67 13.16
N ALA A 717 -43.35 3.94 12.88
CA ALA A 717 -42.88 4.34 11.55
C ALA A 717 -42.33 3.17 10.73
N MET A 718 -42.28 1.98 11.28
CA MET A 718 -41.66 0.82 10.63
C MET A 718 -42.31 0.51 9.25
N GLY A 719 -41.48 0.47 8.19
CA GLY A 719 -41.92 0.29 6.81
C GLY A 719 -42.68 1.47 6.20
N ARG A 720 -42.56 2.67 6.79
CA ARG A 720 -43.39 3.84 6.40
C ARG A 720 -42.58 5.03 5.89
N LEU A 721 -41.43 4.77 5.29
CA LEU A 721 -40.73 5.82 4.55
C LEU A 721 -41.65 6.39 3.45
N LYS A 722 -41.74 7.70 3.37
CA LYS A 722 -42.39 8.37 2.28
C LYS A 722 -41.39 8.80 1.22
N GLN A 723 -40.29 9.41 1.67
CA GLN A 723 -39.23 9.89 0.79
C GLN A 723 -37.95 10.13 1.55
N LEU A 724 -36.84 9.80 0.94
CA LEU A 724 -35.49 10.21 1.34
C LEU A 724 -35.10 11.39 0.41
N ASN A 725 -35.00 12.62 0.99
CA ASN A 725 -34.70 13.82 0.21
C ASN A 725 -33.19 13.99 -0.01
N SER A 726 -32.38 13.40 0.85
CA SER A 726 -30.93 13.36 0.73
C SER A 726 -30.49 11.93 0.36
N PRO A 727 -29.76 11.73 -0.74
CA PRO A 727 -29.33 10.38 -1.13
C PRO A 727 -28.31 9.83 -0.14
N ALA A 728 -28.65 8.71 0.51
CA ALA A 728 -27.70 7.96 1.34
C ALA A 728 -26.64 7.30 0.46
N GLY A 729 -25.42 7.15 0.97
CA GLY A 729 -24.31 6.58 0.21
C GLY A 729 -23.89 7.44 -0.99
N ASN A 730 -24.11 8.77 -0.93
CA ASN A 730 -23.83 9.72 -2.01
C ASN A 730 -22.37 9.73 -2.48
N TYR A 731 -21.45 9.34 -1.63
CA TYR A 731 -20.02 9.20 -1.95
C TYR A 731 -19.60 7.75 -2.12
N ARG A 732 -20.18 6.83 -1.32
CA ARG A 732 -19.91 5.38 -1.36
C ARG A 732 -21.22 4.59 -1.29
N PRO A 733 -21.57 3.83 -2.32
CA PRO A 733 -22.84 3.07 -2.37
C PRO A 733 -23.05 2.12 -1.19
N GLU A 734 -21.97 1.52 -0.67
CA GLU A 734 -22.01 0.63 0.48
C GLU A 734 -22.55 1.28 1.77
N TYR A 735 -22.58 2.61 1.83
CA TYR A 735 -23.14 3.37 2.95
C TYR A 735 -24.59 3.79 2.73
N SER A 736 -25.31 3.11 1.82
CA SER A 736 -26.78 3.22 1.69
C SER A 736 -27.52 2.10 2.45
N GLY A 737 -26.89 1.48 3.43
CA GLY A 737 -27.27 0.29 4.19
C GLY A 737 -28.75 -0.05 4.23
N GLY A 738 -29.12 -1.29 3.98
CA GLY A 738 -30.51 -1.77 4.03
C GLY A 738 -31.47 -1.21 2.95
N GLY A 739 -31.03 -0.25 2.12
CA GLY A 739 -31.87 0.38 1.08
C GLY A 739 -32.74 1.54 1.56
N ASP A 740 -33.69 1.97 0.74
CA ASP A 740 -34.48 3.20 0.96
C ASP A 740 -35.21 3.22 2.31
N ASN A 741 -35.72 2.08 2.77
CA ASN A 741 -36.44 1.97 4.04
C ASN A 741 -35.53 1.80 5.27
N ALA A 742 -34.21 1.79 5.13
CA ALA A 742 -33.30 1.43 6.21
C ALA A 742 -33.47 2.29 7.49
N LEU A 743 -33.85 3.56 7.36
CA LEU A 743 -34.08 4.44 8.50
C LEU A 743 -35.41 4.19 9.25
N VAL A 744 -36.24 3.28 8.74
CA VAL A 744 -37.54 2.90 9.30
C VAL A 744 -37.81 1.40 9.11
N ASP A 745 -36.79 0.57 9.05
CA ASP A 745 -36.95 -0.86 8.81
C ASP A 745 -36.98 -1.70 10.10
N GLY A 746 -36.76 -1.05 11.22
CA GLY A 746 -36.75 -1.66 12.55
C GLY A 746 -35.40 -2.27 12.92
N THR A 747 -34.33 -2.01 12.17
CA THR A 747 -33.02 -2.57 12.45
C THR A 747 -32.07 -1.52 13.05
N LEU A 748 -31.33 -1.94 14.06
CA LEU A 748 -30.35 -1.08 14.70
C LEU A 748 -28.94 -1.40 14.20
N GLY A 749 -28.16 -0.36 13.91
CA GLY A 749 -26.74 -0.48 13.58
C GLY A 749 -25.88 -0.76 14.83
N GLY A 750 -24.77 -1.48 14.61
CA GLY A 750 -23.72 -1.72 15.60
C GLY A 750 -22.68 -0.59 15.64
N ASP A 751 -21.51 -0.88 16.18
CA ASP A 751 -20.37 0.06 16.24
C ASP A 751 -19.51 0.05 14.96
N ASP A 752 -19.81 -0.79 13.98
CA ASP A 752 -19.17 -0.80 12.66
C ASP A 752 -20.12 -0.23 11.60
N TYR A 753 -19.77 0.91 11.00
CA TYR A 753 -20.55 1.54 9.93
C TYR A 753 -20.63 0.69 8.64
N ARG A 754 -19.88 -0.41 8.56
CA ARG A 754 -19.86 -1.34 7.42
C ARG A 754 -20.77 -2.56 7.64
N ASP A 755 -21.50 -2.63 8.76
CA ASP A 755 -22.39 -3.76 9.10
C ASP A 755 -23.63 -3.86 8.17
N GLY A 756 -23.83 -2.87 7.29
CA GLY A 756 -24.94 -2.84 6.33
C GLY A 756 -26.24 -2.25 6.90
N HIS A 757 -26.22 -1.71 8.12
CA HIS A 757 -27.42 -1.13 8.81
C HIS A 757 -27.34 0.39 8.95
N TRP A 758 -26.30 1.01 8.39
CA TRP A 758 -26.08 2.45 8.48
C TRP A 758 -26.31 3.15 7.15
N GLN A 759 -26.99 4.28 7.16
CA GLN A 759 -27.05 5.21 6.05
C GLN A 759 -26.12 6.40 6.27
N GLY A 760 -25.14 6.57 5.39
CA GLY A 760 -24.12 7.61 5.42
C GLY A 760 -24.45 8.77 4.48
N PHE A 761 -24.28 10.01 4.97
CA PHE A 761 -24.52 11.27 4.25
C PHE A 761 -23.24 12.11 4.30
N TYR A 762 -22.52 12.21 3.19
CA TYR A 762 -21.26 12.95 3.11
C TYR A 762 -21.47 14.40 2.71
N GLY A 763 -21.03 15.32 3.55
CA GLY A 763 -21.07 16.76 3.28
C GLY A 763 -22.49 17.33 3.13
N MET A 764 -23.54 16.61 3.56
CA MET A 764 -24.93 17.03 3.43
C MET A 764 -25.76 16.68 4.65
N ASP A 765 -26.89 17.40 4.82
CA ASP A 765 -27.89 17.08 5.83
C ASP A 765 -28.61 15.77 5.49
N ALA A 766 -28.98 14.99 6.48
CA ALA A 766 -29.91 13.88 6.32
C ALA A 766 -31.35 14.39 6.42
N ASP A 767 -32.17 14.22 5.37
CA ASP A 767 -33.55 14.78 5.26
C ASP A 767 -34.53 13.69 4.84
N ILE A 768 -35.40 13.30 5.76
CA ILE A 768 -36.26 12.12 5.71
C ILE A 768 -37.73 12.50 5.90
N GLU A 769 -38.63 12.03 5.04
CA GLU A 769 -40.07 12.12 5.18
C GLU A 769 -40.75 10.77 5.44
N ILE A 770 -41.62 10.73 6.44
CA ILE A 770 -42.34 9.55 6.92
C ILE A 770 -43.87 9.78 6.82
N ASP A 771 -44.62 8.83 6.25
CA ASP A 771 -46.09 8.80 6.29
C ASP A 771 -46.54 7.69 7.27
N LEU A 772 -46.95 8.04 8.47
CA LEU A 772 -47.48 7.11 9.46
C LEU A 772 -48.78 6.40 9.04
N GLY A 773 -49.29 6.68 7.84
CA GLY A 773 -50.51 6.09 7.25
C GLY A 773 -51.82 6.65 7.82
N LYS A 774 -51.82 7.06 9.07
CA LYS A 774 -52.97 7.63 9.77
C LYS A 774 -52.55 8.68 10.77
N TRP A 775 -53.48 9.46 11.27
CA TRP A 775 -53.25 10.43 12.34
C TRP A 775 -52.80 9.68 13.61
N THR A 776 -51.56 9.88 14.00
CA THR A 776 -50.89 9.10 15.04
C THR A 776 -50.33 10.02 16.14
N LYS A 777 -50.50 9.64 17.38
CA LYS A 777 -49.87 10.29 18.52
C LYS A 777 -48.40 9.86 18.58
N VAL A 778 -47.48 10.84 18.61
CA VAL A 778 -46.03 10.65 18.67
C VAL A 778 -45.56 11.26 20.00
N ASN A 779 -45.10 10.42 20.92
CA ASN A 779 -44.62 10.85 22.21
C ASN A 779 -43.15 11.26 22.18
N ALA A 780 -42.35 10.53 21.39
CA ALA A 780 -40.93 10.78 21.21
C ALA A 780 -40.43 10.17 19.91
N LEU A 781 -39.28 10.67 19.44
CA LEU A 781 -38.44 10.05 18.42
C LEU A 781 -37.15 9.56 19.11
N ASN A 782 -36.67 8.38 18.75
CA ASN A 782 -35.38 7.89 19.19
C ASN A 782 -34.53 7.59 17.95
N ILE A 783 -33.43 8.32 17.78
CA ILE A 783 -32.62 8.28 16.55
C ILE A 783 -31.20 7.91 16.93
N GLY A 784 -30.62 6.95 16.19
CA GLY A 784 -29.24 6.53 16.38
C GLY A 784 -28.30 7.19 15.36
N PHE A 785 -27.16 7.67 15.85
CA PHE A 785 -26.06 8.20 15.08
C PHE A 785 -24.78 7.47 15.47
N LEU A 786 -23.96 7.09 14.49
CA LEU A 786 -22.61 6.60 14.77
C LEU A 786 -21.69 7.79 14.98
N VAL A 787 -20.74 7.67 15.90
CA VAL A 787 -19.67 8.64 16.13
C VAL A 787 -18.34 7.94 16.05
N ASN A 788 -17.52 8.32 15.06
CA ASN A 788 -16.16 7.85 14.85
C ASN A 788 -15.36 8.95 14.13
N ALA A 789 -14.81 9.88 14.91
CA ALA A 789 -14.11 11.03 14.35
C ALA A 789 -12.84 10.65 13.57
N HIS A 790 -12.23 9.49 13.87
CA HIS A 790 -11.08 8.99 13.12
C HIS A 790 -11.45 8.65 11.65
N ASP A 791 -12.65 8.12 11.45
CA ASP A 791 -13.18 7.78 10.12
C ASP A 791 -14.13 8.89 9.57
N TRP A 792 -13.96 10.13 10.05
CA TRP A 792 -14.68 11.33 9.60
C TRP A 792 -16.18 11.35 9.92
N ILE A 793 -16.65 10.47 10.81
CA ILE A 793 -18.05 10.32 11.17
C ILE A 793 -18.32 11.15 12.41
N LEU A 794 -19.10 12.22 12.23
CA LEU A 794 -19.42 13.16 13.30
C LEU A 794 -20.94 13.15 13.59
N ARG A 795 -21.29 13.50 14.82
CA ARG A 795 -22.69 13.67 15.20
C ARG A 795 -23.27 14.96 14.60
N PRO A 796 -24.58 15.00 14.22
CA PRO A 796 -25.18 16.20 13.69
C PRO A 796 -25.20 17.34 14.73
N ASN A 797 -25.21 18.60 14.26
CA ASN A 797 -25.29 19.77 15.14
C ASN A 797 -26.73 20.02 15.64
N GLU A 798 -27.71 19.59 14.86
CA GLU A 798 -29.12 19.86 15.11
C GLU A 798 -29.98 18.73 14.53
N VAL A 799 -31.08 18.42 15.19
CA VAL A 799 -32.18 17.61 14.65
C VAL A 799 -33.46 18.42 14.67
N ALA A 800 -34.02 18.71 13.48
CA ALA A 800 -35.25 19.45 13.31
C ALA A 800 -36.41 18.51 12.92
N VAL A 801 -37.52 18.60 13.66
CA VAL A 801 -38.73 17.80 13.43
C VAL A 801 -39.81 18.72 12.87
N TYR A 802 -40.32 18.34 11.69
CA TYR A 802 -41.42 19.00 11.02
C TYR A 802 -42.62 18.08 10.95
N THR A 803 -43.82 18.69 10.85
CA THR A 803 -45.08 17.97 10.69
C THR A 803 -45.89 18.51 9.53
N SER A 804 -46.74 17.67 8.96
CA SER A 804 -47.67 18.08 7.91
C SER A 804 -49.03 17.38 8.07
N THR A 805 -50.07 18.01 7.60
CA THR A 805 -51.43 17.46 7.51
C THR A 805 -51.76 16.87 6.14
N ASP A 806 -51.06 17.32 5.10
CA ASP A 806 -51.29 16.95 3.69
C ASP A 806 -50.11 16.27 3.02
N GLY A 807 -48.95 16.14 3.75
CA GLY A 807 -47.72 15.55 3.23
C GLY A 807 -47.02 16.40 2.16
N LYS A 808 -47.39 17.70 2.01
CA LYS A 808 -46.80 18.63 1.04
C LYS A 808 -46.21 19.85 1.71
N LEU A 809 -46.97 20.49 2.61
CA LEU A 809 -46.54 21.66 3.37
C LEU A 809 -46.13 21.22 4.77
N TYR A 810 -44.83 21.28 5.04
CA TYR A 810 -44.28 20.95 6.35
C TYR A 810 -44.03 22.19 7.19
N ARG A 811 -44.36 22.13 8.47
CA ARG A 811 -44.09 23.18 9.45
C ARG A 811 -43.21 22.63 10.55
N ILE A 812 -42.27 23.45 10.99
CA ILE A 812 -41.37 23.07 12.09
C ILE A 812 -42.23 22.87 13.34
N HIS A 813 -42.04 21.72 13.97
CA HIS A 813 -42.63 21.41 15.28
C HIS A 813 -41.64 21.71 16.41
N LYS A 814 -40.43 21.22 16.27
CA LYS A 814 -39.39 21.43 17.27
C LYS A 814 -37.99 21.23 16.68
N THR A 815 -37.05 21.98 17.20
CA THR A 815 -35.61 21.81 16.90
C THR A 815 -34.88 21.41 18.17
N PHE A 816 -33.99 20.45 18.05
CA PHE A 816 -33.11 19.97 19.09
C PHE A 816 -31.68 20.33 18.70
N THR A 817 -31.03 21.19 19.48
CA THR A 817 -29.60 21.53 19.26
C THR A 817 -28.76 20.54 20.04
N LEU A 818 -27.79 19.93 19.37
CA LEU A 818 -26.85 18.98 19.93
C LEU A 818 -25.54 19.67 20.29
N SER A 819 -24.74 19.04 21.13
CA SER A 819 -23.40 19.55 21.44
C SER A 819 -22.54 19.62 20.18
N THR A 820 -21.83 20.73 19.99
CA THR A 820 -20.86 20.92 18.93
C THR A 820 -19.45 20.43 19.30
N GLU A 821 -19.26 19.97 20.55
CA GLU A 821 -18.01 19.34 20.93
C GLU A 821 -17.82 18.04 20.15
N VAL A 822 -16.70 17.98 19.38
CA VAL A 822 -16.33 16.79 18.65
C VAL A 822 -15.61 15.83 19.60
N GLU A 823 -16.19 14.67 19.79
CA GLU A 823 -15.54 13.61 20.55
C GLU A 823 -14.39 13.03 19.73
N ARG A 824 -13.16 13.35 20.13
CA ARG A 824 -11.92 13.04 19.39
C ARG A 824 -11.48 11.59 19.52
N LYS A 825 -12.07 10.81 20.44
CA LYS A 825 -11.69 9.42 20.71
C LYS A 825 -12.92 8.55 20.89
N GLY A 826 -12.85 7.37 20.31
CA GLY A 826 -13.89 6.34 20.47
C GLY A 826 -14.71 6.12 19.20
N ASN A 827 -15.29 4.94 19.14
CA ASN A 827 -16.26 4.50 18.14
C ASN A 827 -17.46 3.98 18.89
N PHE A 828 -18.62 4.64 18.77
CA PHE A 828 -19.82 4.29 19.55
C PHE A 828 -21.09 4.80 18.89
N VAL A 829 -22.21 4.16 19.21
CA VAL A 829 -23.55 4.59 18.78
C VAL A 829 -24.09 5.61 19.77
N PHE A 830 -24.29 6.84 19.29
CA PHE A 830 -24.98 7.89 20.00
C PHE A 830 -26.48 7.80 19.71
N ARG A 831 -27.28 7.40 20.69
CA ARG A 831 -28.72 7.26 20.57
C ARG A 831 -29.44 8.16 21.57
N GLU A 832 -30.23 9.11 21.09
CA GLU A 832 -30.91 10.09 21.92
C GLU A 832 -32.41 10.09 21.67
N LYS A 833 -33.15 10.29 22.77
CA LYS A 833 -34.61 10.39 22.79
C LYS A 833 -35.05 11.85 22.71
N TYR A 834 -35.72 12.18 21.59
CA TYR A 834 -36.26 13.52 21.32
C TYR A 834 -37.73 13.58 21.70
N GLU A 835 -38.00 14.12 22.89
CA GLU A 835 -39.36 14.23 23.41
C GLU A 835 -40.21 15.21 22.59
N THR A 836 -41.39 14.74 22.12
CA THR A 836 -42.38 15.50 21.35
C THR A 836 -43.77 15.46 22.02
N PRO A 837 -43.89 15.96 23.28
CA PRO A 837 -45.12 15.85 24.02
C PRO A 837 -46.27 16.53 23.26
N ASN A 838 -47.44 15.88 23.28
CA ASN A 838 -48.68 16.36 22.63
C ASN A 838 -48.61 16.43 21.09
N LEU A 839 -47.63 15.85 20.45
CA LEU A 839 -47.62 15.77 19.01
C LEU A 839 -48.60 14.70 18.53
N SER A 840 -49.45 15.08 17.57
CA SER A 840 -50.27 14.15 16.77
C SER A 840 -50.18 14.58 15.35
N THR A 841 -49.79 13.68 14.47
CA THR A 841 -49.59 13.95 13.05
C THR A 841 -49.72 12.68 12.21
N ARG A 842 -49.88 12.81 10.90
CA ARG A 842 -49.74 11.74 9.94
C ARG A 842 -48.36 11.78 9.27
N TYR A 843 -47.89 12.99 8.95
CA TYR A 843 -46.62 13.14 8.23
C TYR A 843 -45.56 13.77 9.10
N LEU A 844 -44.38 13.16 9.15
CA LEU A 844 -43.16 13.67 9.78
C LEU A 844 -42.11 13.96 8.72
N ARG A 845 -41.35 15.03 8.92
CA ARG A 845 -40.06 15.23 8.24
C ARG A 845 -38.99 15.49 9.29
N ILE A 846 -37.90 14.80 9.19
CA ILE A 846 -36.76 14.85 10.12
C ILE A 846 -35.53 15.28 9.33
N VAL A 847 -34.87 16.34 9.81
CA VAL A 847 -33.67 16.88 9.20
C VAL A 847 -32.55 16.85 10.25
N ALA A 848 -31.50 16.04 10.04
CA ALA A 848 -30.29 16.06 10.83
C ALA A 848 -29.21 16.87 10.10
N LYS A 849 -28.74 17.95 10.75
CA LYS A 849 -27.81 18.93 10.16
C LYS A 849 -26.37 18.44 10.22
N ASN A 850 -25.74 18.37 9.05
CA ASN A 850 -24.33 18.02 8.94
C ASN A 850 -23.46 19.06 9.69
N PRO A 851 -22.48 18.63 10.50
CA PRO A 851 -21.62 19.56 11.23
C PRO A 851 -20.65 20.37 10.34
N GLY A 852 -20.49 19.99 9.07
CA GLY A 852 -19.61 20.66 8.11
C GLY A 852 -18.24 20.02 8.02
N LEU A 853 -17.20 20.86 7.96
CA LEU A 853 -15.83 20.36 7.78
C LEU A 853 -15.28 19.71 9.05
N ILE A 854 -14.44 18.72 8.85
CA ILE A 854 -13.71 18.04 9.94
C ILE A 854 -12.77 19.05 10.62
N PRO A 855 -12.82 19.16 11.96
CA PRO A 855 -12.01 20.12 12.70
C PRO A 855 -10.50 19.84 12.62
N GLU A 856 -9.70 20.90 12.83
CA GLU A 856 -8.25 20.80 12.96
C GLU A 856 -7.84 19.82 14.08
N GLY A 857 -6.78 19.06 13.82
CA GLY A 857 -6.24 18.06 14.72
C GLY A 857 -6.95 16.70 14.69
N LEU A 858 -7.82 16.47 13.69
CA LEU A 858 -8.40 15.16 13.37
C LEU A 858 -7.92 14.69 11.99
N PRO A 859 -7.87 13.38 11.74
CA PRO A 859 -7.61 12.85 10.39
C PRO A 859 -8.63 13.43 9.39
N GLY A 860 -8.14 13.92 8.25
CA GLY A 860 -9.02 14.53 7.24
C GLY A 860 -9.49 15.96 7.54
N ALA A 861 -8.81 16.69 8.45
CA ALA A 861 -9.15 18.09 8.73
C ALA A 861 -9.28 18.92 7.45
N GLY A 862 -10.40 19.68 7.36
CA GLY A 862 -10.72 20.50 6.18
C GLY A 862 -11.51 19.80 5.08
N TYR A 863 -11.73 18.49 5.16
CA TYR A 863 -12.69 17.77 4.31
C TYR A 863 -14.10 17.77 4.92
N ASP A 864 -15.10 17.44 4.12
CA ASP A 864 -16.47 17.29 4.61
C ASP A 864 -16.59 16.10 5.57
N SER A 865 -17.49 16.22 6.57
CA SER A 865 -17.79 15.14 7.49
C SER A 865 -18.95 14.26 7.02
N TRP A 866 -19.01 13.05 7.56
CA TRP A 866 -20.13 12.13 7.45
C TRP A 866 -21.14 12.31 8.59
N ILE A 867 -22.44 12.14 8.29
CA ILE A 867 -23.45 11.70 9.27
C ILE A 867 -23.80 10.25 8.92
N PHE A 868 -23.81 9.35 9.92
CA PHE A 868 -24.33 7.99 9.79
C PHE A 868 -25.55 7.82 10.71
N MET A 869 -26.67 7.39 10.13
CA MET A 869 -27.92 7.13 10.85
C MET A 869 -28.36 5.67 10.62
N ASP A 870 -28.89 5.02 11.67
CA ASP A 870 -29.45 3.67 11.58
C ASP A 870 -31.00 3.65 11.53
N GLU A 871 -31.66 4.06 12.58
CA GLU A 871 -33.10 3.89 12.73
C GLU A 871 -33.78 5.12 13.34
N ILE A 872 -34.98 5.47 12.85
CA ILE A 872 -35.85 6.50 13.41
C ILE A 872 -37.04 5.86 14.10
N ILE A 873 -36.87 5.51 15.36
CA ILE A 873 -37.91 4.90 16.19
C ILE A 873 -38.95 5.95 16.56
N VAL A 874 -40.23 5.75 16.16
CA VAL A 874 -41.36 6.60 16.50
C VAL A 874 -42.18 5.94 17.63
N GLU A 875 -42.16 6.54 18.85
CA GLU A 875 -42.85 6.05 20.03
C GLU A 875 -44.28 6.58 20.18
#